data_6f512678fb9e9bca6b0a29ae4cb6cc83
#
_entry.id   6f512678fb9e9bca6b0a29ae4cb6cc83
#
_cell.length_a   1.000
_cell.length_b   1.000
_cell.length_c   1.000
_cell.angle_alpha   90.00
_cell.angle_beta   90.00
_cell.angle_gamma   90.00
#
_symmetry.space_group_name_H-M   'P 1'
#
loop_
_entity.id
_entity.type
_entity.pdbx_description
1 polymer ?
#
loop_
_entity_poly.entity_id
_entity_poly.type
_entity_poly.pdbx_seq_one_letter_code
_entity_poly.pdbx_strand_id
1 'polypeptide(L)'
;MFRTALRNVLAHKARLLMTVLAVMLGVAFVSGTLVFTNTISDAFQNSSAKGFDRVDVAVQAKSQADKGNTINKTPELTQAMLDRSAKVPGAANAVGVVSGFTAIADKDGKLIGGGFQSQGGNYWGDKDPRYPLKSGSAPHGAHQVAIDAKTAERAGYKVGDKVRLSVNGPVLTPTISGIFTTDDGNVAAGGSLALYDTATAQKLFGKPGTYDEIDVQAAPGTFQVALKTGLDNALGTKLVETTTGKKLADDQAEQIAASMSGLKQGLLVFAGIALFVGTFIIANTFTMLVAQRTKELALLRAVGASRRQVTRSVLIEAFVVGVVAGGTGLVAGIGIGAGLRALMGTLGGSVPDGPLIITPGTVATALVVGVVITMLAAWLPGRRAAKIPPVAAMSSIHAKATTKSLVLRNTLGALFTGAGVAVVLAATTMDGSDGQAPMGLGAVLLIIGVFILTPLLSRPLIAAAAPVLRIFGISGKLARQNSVRNPRRTAATASALMIGLTLITGMTVMAGSLQKSIDKMASSAIRADYVVSMASGNELSPDVDKKLNATGEVTDTSPLRNVYSRIDGSGESLTGVNGTAIAKLTDLKVDNGAFTVGGDQVVVDEDTAKSHGWKQGSSFTAHYEDGKSTPLTVAGIYEGNELIRGILVDSRTVTPHMDDPGDMQVLVKTADGASGATKDKLEKALGSNPAIKVQSKQDLSDDIAKMFTLMLNMLYGLLAMAVIVAVLGVINTLAMSVFERSQEIGMLRAIGLDRKGIKRMVRLESLVISLFGGVLGIGLGVFFGWAAGELLGTKMATYELVLPWARMGVFLLLAAAVGVLAALWPARRAARLNMLTAIKSE
;
A
#
# COMPACT_ATOMS: atom_id res chain seq x y z
N MET A 1 -15.56 -27.68 -37.45
CA MET A 1 -14.54 -27.36 -36.43
C MET A 1 -15.11 -26.68 -35.20
N PHE A 2 -15.86 -25.58 -35.30
CA PHE A 2 -16.47 -24.92 -34.13
C PHE A 2 -17.45 -25.80 -33.34
N ARG A 3 -18.38 -26.50 -34.03
CA ARG A 3 -19.35 -27.45 -33.41
C ARG A 3 -18.66 -28.65 -32.75
N THR A 4 -17.55 -29.14 -33.31
CA THR A 4 -16.73 -30.21 -32.72
C THR A 4 -16.00 -29.73 -31.49
N ALA A 5 -15.41 -28.51 -31.50
CA ALA A 5 -14.74 -27.89 -30.33
C ALA A 5 -15.76 -27.70 -29.19
N LEU A 6 -16.96 -27.19 -29.47
CA LEU A 6 -18.00 -26.96 -28.46
C LEU A 6 -18.53 -28.29 -27.84
N ARG A 7 -18.76 -29.33 -28.66
CA ARG A 7 -19.12 -30.66 -28.16
C ARG A 7 -18.04 -31.27 -27.27
N ASN A 8 -16.76 -31.04 -27.59
CA ASN A 8 -15.64 -31.50 -26.79
C ASN A 8 -15.55 -30.79 -25.46
N VAL A 9 -15.80 -29.47 -25.42
CA VAL A 9 -15.91 -28.69 -24.18
C VAL A 9 -16.99 -29.27 -23.27
N LEU A 10 -18.16 -29.57 -23.83
CA LEU A 10 -19.30 -30.12 -23.09
C LEU A 10 -19.08 -31.58 -22.64
N ALA A 11 -18.31 -32.39 -23.39
CA ALA A 11 -18.01 -33.78 -23.04
C ALA A 11 -17.05 -33.94 -21.88
N HIS A 12 -16.17 -32.90 -21.63
CA HIS A 12 -15.12 -32.98 -20.63
C HIS A 12 -15.28 -31.95 -19.50
N LYS A 13 -16.52 -31.66 -19.07
CA LYS A 13 -16.91 -30.61 -18.09
C LYS A 13 -16.03 -30.57 -16.84
N ALA A 14 -15.76 -31.71 -16.20
CA ALA A 14 -15.01 -31.75 -14.94
C ALA A 14 -13.53 -31.33 -15.06
N ARG A 15 -12.92 -31.54 -16.23
CA ARG A 15 -11.52 -31.17 -16.48
C ARG A 15 -11.39 -29.71 -16.85
N LEU A 16 -12.30 -29.22 -17.68
CA LEU A 16 -12.34 -27.82 -18.07
C LEU A 16 -12.73 -26.91 -16.90
N LEU A 17 -13.53 -27.40 -15.95
CA LEU A 17 -13.90 -26.66 -14.75
C LEU A 17 -12.65 -26.19 -13.96
N MET A 18 -11.64 -27.06 -13.79
CA MET A 18 -10.40 -26.67 -13.10
C MET A 18 -9.61 -25.61 -13.87
N THR A 19 -9.61 -25.68 -15.21
CA THR A 19 -8.96 -24.65 -16.05
C THR A 19 -9.74 -23.34 -15.98
N VAL A 20 -11.07 -23.38 -16.08
CA VAL A 20 -11.93 -22.22 -15.93
C VAL A 20 -11.73 -21.58 -14.57
N LEU A 21 -11.69 -22.35 -13.47
CA LEU A 21 -11.44 -21.83 -12.12
C LEU A 21 -10.09 -21.12 -12.00
N ALA A 22 -9.04 -21.68 -12.56
CA ALA A 22 -7.71 -21.06 -12.52
C ALA A 22 -7.66 -19.73 -13.28
N VAL A 23 -8.27 -19.68 -14.47
CA VAL A 23 -8.37 -18.43 -15.27
C VAL A 23 -9.30 -17.43 -14.57
N MET A 24 -10.46 -17.92 -14.11
CA MET A 24 -11.46 -17.13 -13.40
C MET A 24 -10.84 -16.39 -12.20
N LEU A 25 -10.05 -17.08 -11.37
CA LEU A 25 -9.40 -16.46 -10.22
C LEU A 25 -8.38 -15.39 -10.63
N GLY A 26 -7.56 -15.64 -11.66
CA GLY A 26 -6.65 -14.63 -12.19
C GLY A 26 -7.38 -13.39 -12.73
N VAL A 27 -8.44 -13.60 -13.50
CA VAL A 27 -9.28 -12.51 -14.01
C VAL A 27 -10.03 -11.81 -12.87
N ALA A 28 -10.56 -12.57 -11.90
CA ALA A 28 -11.27 -12.01 -10.75
C ALA A 28 -10.37 -11.09 -9.92
N PHE A 29 -9.10 -11.45 -9.78
CA PHE A 29 -8.15 -10.60 -9.08
C PHE A 29 -7.89 -9.29 -9.85
N VAL A 30 -7.61 -9.37 -11.16
CA VAL A 30 -7.41 -8.20 -12.01
C VAL A 30 -8.64 -7.30 -12.02
N SER A 31 -9.82 -7.86 -12.29
CA SER A 31 -11.06 -7.09 -12.34
C SER A 31 -11.48 -6.57 -10.97
N GLY A 32 -11.26 -7.33 -9.89
CA GLY A 32 -11.51 -6.91 -8.51
C GLY A 32 -10.66 -5.71 -8.11
N THR A 33 -9.36 -5.74 -8.45
CA THR A 33 -8.47 -4.60 -8.26
C THR A 33 -8.95 -3.37 -9.02
N LEU A 34 -9.31 -3.51 -10.30
CA LEU A 34 -9.79 -2.40 -11.12
C LEU A 34 -11.14 -1.85 -10.62
N VAL A 35 -12.09 -2.72 -10.25
CA VAL A 35 -13.37 -2.29 -9.66
C VAL A 35 -13.14 -1.56 -8.35
N PHE A 36 -12.31 -2.09 -7.48
CA PHE A 36 -11.98 -1.47 -6.20
C PHE A 36 -11.34 -0.09 -6.37
N THR A 37 -10.28 0.01 -7.18
CA THR A 37 -9.57 1.28 -7.38
C THR A 37 -10.41 2.32 -8.12
N ASN A 38 -11.19 1.92 -9.13
CA ASN A 38 -12.09 2.83 -9.83
C ASN A 38 -13.22 3.31 -8.92
N THR A 39 -13.80 2.42 -8.10
CA THR A 39 -14.87 2.78 -7.14
C THR A 39 -14.39 3.80 -6.11
N ILE A 40 -13.20 3.58 -5.54
CA ILE A 40 -12.61 4.53 -4.58
C ILE A 40 -12.28 5.86 -5.25
N SER A 41 -11.61 5.83 -6.40
CA SER A 41 -11.26 7.04 -7.15
C SER A 41 -12.50 7.87 -7.51
N ASP A 42 -13.54 7.21 -8.03
CA ASP A 42 -14.79 7.87 -8.40
C ASP A 42 -15.53 8.44 -7.17
N ALA A 43 -15.56 7.69 -6.05
CA ALA A 43 -16.18 8.17 -4.81
C ALA A 43 -15.51 9.45 -4.30
N PHE A 44 -14.17 9.51 -4.31
CA PHE A 44 -13.43 10.71 -3.93
C PHE A 44 -13.59 11.85 -4.95
N GLN A 45 -13.53 11.56 -6.27
CA GLN A 45 -13.71 12.57 -7.31
C GLN A 45 -15.10 13.20 -7.25
N ASN A 46 -16.14 12.37 -7.08
CA ASN A 46 -17.51 12.86 -6.94
C ASN A 46 -17.70 13.67 -5.66
N SER A 47 -17.08 13.24 -4.55
CA SER A 47 -17.11 14.01 -3.29
C SER A 47 -16.41 15.35 -3.45
N SER A 48 -15.24 15.38 -4.10
CA SER A 48 -14.51 16.63 -4.40
C SER A 48 -15.31 17.55 -5.32
N ALA A 49 -15.85 17.03 -6.42
CA ALA A 49 -16.65 17.83 -7.35
C ALA A 49 -17.83 18.49 -6.64
N LYS A 50 -18.57 17.73 -5.82
CA LYS A 50 -19.69 18.27 -5.04
C LYS A 50 -19.26 19.31 -4.01
N GLY A 51 -18.07 19.18 -3.43
CA GLY A 51 -17.51 20.16 -2.52
C GLY A 51 -17.36 21.55 -3.14
N PHE A 52 -17.12 21.62 -4.45
CA PHE A 52 -16.98 22.87 -5.20
C PHE A 52 -18.22 23.30 -6.00
N ASP A 53 -19.34 22.59 -5.91
CA ASP A 53 -20.58 22.91 -6.66
C ASP A 53 -21.13 24.34 -6.38
N ARG A 54 -20.72 24.94 -5.27
CA ARG A 54 -21.14 26.29 -4.84
C ARG A 54 -20.06 27.35 -5.01
N VAL A 55 -18.93 26.99 -5.61
CA VAL A 55 -17.80 27.88 -5.86
C VAL A 55 -17.58 28.00 -7.35
N ASP A 56 -17.90 29.13 -7.96
CA ASP A 56 -17.64 29.36 -9.38
C ASP A 56 -16.21 29.83 -9.63
N VAL A 57 -15.70 30.73 -8.79
CA VAL A 57 -14.30 31.15 -8.81
C VAL A 57 -13.84 31.35 -7.37
N ALA A 58 -12.70 30.74 -7.06
CA ALA A 58 -11.98 31.01 -5.81
C ALA A 58 -10.83 31.98 -6.06
N VAL A 59 -10.64 32.89 -5.10
CA VAL A 59 -9.50 33.81 -5.05
C VAL A 59 -8.61 33.41 -3.90
N GLN A 60 -7.39 33.08 -4.20
CA GLN A 60 -6.36 32.63 -3.25
C GLN A 60 -5.19 33.61 -3.24
N ALA A 61 -4.50 33.67 -2.12
CA ALA A 61 -3.28 34.45 -2.03
C ALA A 61 -2.17 33.81 -2.89
N LYS A 62 -1.48 34.62 -3.69
CA LYS A 62 -0.43 34.13 -4.58
C LYS A 62 0.90 34.15 -3.85
N SER A 63 1.44 33.00 -3.54
CA SER A 63 2.80 32.90 -3.03
C SER A 63 3.79 33.39 -4.09
N GLN A 64 4.68 34.25 -3.68
CA GLN A 64 5.74 34.76 -4.53
C GLN A 64 7.02 33.95 -4.28
N ALA A 65 7.68 33.55 -5.36
CA ALA A 65 8.94 32.83 -5.23
C ALA A 65 10.00 33.70 -4.55
N ASP A 66 10.71 33.17 -3.60
CA ASP A 66 11.83 33.78 -2.93
C ASP A 66 12.94 34.10 -3.92
N LYS A 67 13.66 35.22 -3.70
CA LYS A 67 14.77 35.64 -4.56
C LYS A 67 16.03 35.87 -3.75
N GLY A 68 17.09 35.14 -4.08
CA GLY A 68 18.34 35.23 -3.32
C GLY A 68 18.09 34.89 -1.85
N ASN A 69 18.44 35.82 -0.98
CA ASN A 69 18.22 35.67 0.47
C ASN A 69 16.94 36.37 0.98
N THR A 70 16.06 36.80 0.09
CA THR A 70 14.77 37.42 0.46
C THR A 70 13.65 36.41 0.45
N ILE A 71 12.95 36.31 1.57
CA ILE A 71 11.74 35.52 1.72
C ILE A 71 10.55 36.44 1.48
N ASN A 72 9.70 36.08 0.53
CA ASN A 72 8.51 36.86 0.18
C ASN A 72 7.31 36.35 0.98
N LYS A 73 6.76 37.19 1.86
CA LYS A 73 5.52 36.87 2.57
C LYS A 73 4.36 36.67 1.59
N THR A 74 3.59 35.59 1.83
CA THR A 74 2.32 35.41 1.13
C THR A 74 1.37 36.55 1.47
N PRO A 75 0.75 37.22 0.49
CA PRO A 75 -0.19 38.32 0.76
C PRO A 75 -1.40 37.82 1.53
N GLU A 76 -1.98 38.69 2.37
CA GLU A 76 -3.19 38.37 3.09
C GLU A 76 -4.43 38.77 2.26
N LEU A 77 -5.47 37.93 2.25
CA LEU A 77 -6.76 38.27 1.67
C LEU A 77 -7.58 39.05 2.68
N THR A 78 -7.79 40.32 2.39
CA THR A 78 -8.44 41.27 3.31
C THR A 78 -9.92 41.44 3.05
N GLN A 79 -10.66 42.03 4.02
CA GLN A 79 -12.06 42.42 3.85
C GLN A 79 -12.27 43.36 2.63
N ALA A 80 -11.31 44.24 2.36
CA ALA A 80 -11.39 45.12 1.19
C ALA A 80 -11.31 44.39 -0.14
N MET A 81 -10.61 43.26 -0.18
CA MET A 81 -10.56 42.38 -1.36
C MET A 81 -11.88 41.61 -1.52
N LEU A 82 -12.47 41.14 -0.42
CA LEU A 82 -13.79 40.51 -0.41
C LEU A 82 -14.86 41.46 -0.94
N ASP A 83 -14.89 42.72 -0.43
CA ASP A 83 -15.86 43.73 -0.84
C ASP A 83 -15.70 44.10 -2.33
N ARG A 84 -14.47 44.11 -2.86
CA ARG A 84 -14.21 44.31 -4.29
C ARG A 84 -14.67 43.12 -5.12
N SER A 85 -14.41 41.89 -4.66
CA SER A 85 -14.86 40.69 -5.33
C SER A 85 -16.39 40.61 -5.46
N ALA A 86 -17.10 41.02 -4.41
CA ALA A 86 -18.56 41.06 -4.42
C ALA A 86 -19.16 42.09 -5.41
N LYS A 87 -18.38 43.12 -5.80
CA LYS A 87 -18.82 44.17 -6.74
C LYS A 87 -18.45 43.91 -8.20
N VAL A 88 -17.77 42.77 -8.49
CA VAL A 88 -17.39 42.43 -9.85
C VAL A 88 -18.64 42.09 -10.69
N PRO A 89 -18.82 42.68 -11.89
CA PRO A 89 -19.94 42.35 -12.75
C PRO A 89 -20.01 40.83 -13.03
N GLY A 90 -21.17 40.24 -12.79
CA GLY A 90 -21.35 38.79 -12.91
C GLY A 90 -21.14 38.00 -11.62
N ALA A 91 -20.72 38.60 -10.51
CA ALA A 91 -20.74 38.01 -9.19
C ALA A 91 -22.14 38.11 -8.59
N ALA A 92 -22.70 37.03 -8.11
CA ALA A 92 -23.94 37.01 -7.34
C ALA A 92 -23.68 37.14 -5.84
N ASN A 93 -22.61 36.54 -5.37
CA ASN A 93 -22.19 36.59 -3.97
C ASN A 93 -20.68 36.35 -3.87
N ALA A 94 -20.04 36.93 -2.86
CA ALA A 94 -18.65 36.64 -2.53
C ALA A 94 -18.53 36.46 -1.01
N VAL A 95 -17.82 35.43 -0.59
CA VAL A 95 -17.73 35.09 0.82
C VAL A 95 -16.29 34.74 1.17
N GLY A 96 -15.80 35.28 2.28
CA GLY A 96 -14.50 34.95 2.81
C GLY A 96 -14.53 33.61 3.54
N VAL A 97 -13.62 32.73 3.20
CA VAL A 97 -13.43 31.43 3.83
C VAL A 97 -12.29 31.52 4.81
N VAL A 98 -12.53 31.02 6.01
CA VAL A 98 -11.53 30.86 7.06
C VAL A 98 -11.50 29.39 7.43
N SER A 99 -10.36 28.77 7.36
CA SER A 99 -10.17 27.35 7.67
C SER A 99 -9.02 27.14 8.64
N GLY A 100 -9.08 26.05 9.37
CA GLY A 100 -8.03 25.66 10.31
C GLY A 100 -8.31 24.28 10.91
N PHE A 101 -7.45 23.89 11.80
CA PHE A 101 -7.60 22.65 12.53
C PHE A 101 -8.61 22.77 13.67
N THR A 102 -9.51 21.79 13.84
CA THR A 102 -10.38 21.69 15.00
C THR A 102 -10.56 20.21 15.40
N ALA A 103 -9.93 19.80 16.50
CA ALA A 103 -10.13 18.50 17.10
C ALA A 103 -11.47 18.44 17.83
N ILE A 104 -12.27 17.43 17.57
CA ILE A 104 -13.52 17.14 18.26
C ILE A 104 -13.34 15.84 19.07
N ALA A 105 -13.65 15.86 20.37
CA ALA A 105 -13.69 14.65 21.18
C ALA A 105 -15.11 14.07 21.21
N ASP A 106 -15.20 12.76 21.36
CA ASP A 106 -16.44 12.09 21.73
C ASP A 106 -16.78 12.33 23.21
N LYS A 107 -17.89 11.72 23.68
CA LYS A 107 -18.34 11.85 25.07
C LYS A 107 -17.36 11.25 26.09
N ASP A 108 -16.52 10.31 25.64
CA ASP A 108 -15.49 9.66 26.47
C ASP A 108 -14.14 10.43 26.41
N GLY A 109 -14.06 11.52 25.65
CA GLY A 109 -12.87 12.37 25.51
C GLY A 109 -11.89 11.90 24.43
N LYS A 110 -12.24 10.89 23.63
CA LYS A 110 -11.41 10.39 22.55
C LYS A 110 -11.58 11.23 21.27
N LEU A 111 -10.48 11.53 20.59
CA LEU A 111 -10.48 12.25 19.32
C LEU A 111 -11.28 11.51 18.23
N ILE A 112 -12.18 12.23 17.56
CA ILE A 112 -12.96 11.74 16.43
C ILE A 112 -12.23 12.05 15.13
N GLY A 113 -12.19 11.07 14.22
CA GLY A 113 -11.75 11.26 12.84
C GLY A 113 -10.26 11.27 12.58
N GLY A 114 -9.43 11.08 13.61
CA GLY A 114 -7.98 11.18 13.48
C GLY A 114 -7.48 12.63 13.28
N GLY A 115 -6.22 12.90 13.61
CA GLY A 115 -5.70 14.26 13.66
C GLY A 115 -5.71 14.99 12.32
N PHE A 116 -5.19 14.37 11.27
CA PHE A 116 -5.03 15.01 9.95
C PHE A 116 -6.34 15.31 9.20
N GLN A 117 -7.43 14.70 9.57
CA GLN A 117 -8.74 14.85 8.92
C GLN A 117 -9.73 15.68 9.74
N SER A 118 -9.27 16.29 10.82
CA SER A 118 -10.09 17.12 11.70
C SER A 118 -9.98 18.57 11.27
N GLN A 119 -11.07 19.15 10.79
CA GLN A 119 -11.10 20.51 10.23
C GLN A 119 -12.10 21.40 10.94
N GLY A 120 -11.80 22.68 10.93
CA GLY A 120 -12.71 23.75 11.34
C GLY A 120 -12.80 24.82 10.28
N GLY A 121 -13.89 25.56 10.28
CA GLY A 121 -14.13 26.64 9.33
C GLY A 121 -15.18 27.61 9.79
N ASN A 122 -15.52 28.57 8.93
CA ASN A 122 -16.60 29.49 9.18
C ASN A 122 -17.89 29.08 8.48
N TYR A 123 -19.02 29.38 9.15
CA TYR A 123 -20.37 29.30 8.63
C TYR A 123 -20.81 30.68 8.10
N TRP A 124 -21.41 30.75 6.91
CA TRP A 124 -21.79 32.03 6.28
C TRP A 124 -23.13 32.53 6.75
N GLY A 125 -23.13 33.46 7.70
CA GLY A 125 -24.37 34.07 8.21
C GLY A 125 -25.38 33.05 8.73
N ASP A 126 -26.67 33.28 8.45
CA ASP A 126 -27.75 32.43 8.97
C ASP A 126 -28.04 31.22 8.08
N LYS A 127 -27.67 31.28 6.81
CA LYS A 127 -27.89 30.19 5.82
C LYS A 127 -26.67 30.05 4.91
N ASP A 128 -25.88 29.04 5.19
CA ASP A 128 -24.76 28.68 4.32
C ASP A 128 -25.18 27.57 3.33
N PRO A 129 -25.22 27.86 2.03
CA PRO A 129 -25.62 26.87 1.03
C PRO A 129 -24.65 25.70 0.89
N ARG A 130 -23.39 25.86 1.32
CA ARG A 130 -22.39 24.77 1.34
C ARG A 130 -22.70 23.75 2.41
N TYR A 131 -23.29 24.21 3.54
CA TYR A 131 -23.50 23.41 4.74
C TYR A 131 -24.95 23.51 5.22
N PRO A 132 -25.93 22.94 4.49
CA PRO A 132 -27.34 23.01 4.86
C PRO A 132 -27.58 22.34 6.21
N LEU A 133 -28.27 23.08 7.10
CA LEU A 133 -28.61 22.57 8.43
C LEU A 133 -29.62 21.41 8.34
N LYS A 134 -29.31 20.31 8.98
CA LYS A 134 -30.20 19.18 9.21
C LYS A 134 -31.08 19.43 10.43
N SER A 135 -30.53 20.10 11.46
CA SER A 135 -31.24 20.46 12.70
C SER A 135 -30.51 21.61 13.41
N GLY A 136 -31.26 22.36 14.23
CA GLY A 136 -30.72 23.49 14.98
C GLY A 136 -30.65 24.79 14.19
N SER A 137 -29.73 25.70 14.56
CA SER A 137 -29.49 27.00 13.97
C SER A 137 -28.02 27.23 13.65
N ALA A 138 -27.73 28.25 12.84
CA ALA A 138 -26.36 28.72 12.59
C ALA A 138 -25.64 29.06 13.92
N PRO A 139 -24.32 28.87 13.99
CA PRO A 139 -23.55 29.25 15.17
C PRO A 139 -23.38 30.76 15.26
N HIS A 140 -23.54 31.30 16.46
CA HIS A 140 -23.34 32.73 16.76
C HIS A 140 -22.45 32.90 18.00
N GLY A 141 -21.39 33.68 17.85
CA GLY A 141 -20.43 33.98 18.92
C GLY A 141 -19.60 32.80 19.40
N ALA A 142 -18.68 33.07 20.31
CA ALA A 142 -17.62 32.13 20.74
C ALA A 142 -18.09 30.86 21.50
N HIS A 143 -19.34 30.79 21.89
CA HIS A 143 -19.88 29.70 22.70
C HIS A 143 -20.75 28.70 21.90
N GLN A 144 -20.85 28.89 20.60
CA GLN A 144 -21.65 28.05 19.73
C GLN A 144 -20.80 27.47 18.58
N VAL A 145 -21.15 26.26 18.17
CA VAL A 145 -20.52 25.58 17.08
C VAL A 145 -21.57 24.74 16.32
N ALA A 146 -21.45 24.65 15.02
CA ALA A 146 -22.15 23.65 14.23
C ALA A 146 -21.19 22.52 13.88
N ILE A 147 -21.66 21.26 13.88
CA ILE A 147 -20.87 20.09 13.53
C ILE A 147 -21.54 19.30 12.40
N ASP A 148 -20.75 18.56 11.64
CA ASP A 148 -21.29 17.72 10.58
C ASP A 148 -22.10 16.53 11.13
N ALA A 149 -23.09 16.09 10.36
CA ALA A 149 -24.05 15.06 10.77
C ALA A 149 -23.38 13.69 11.01
N LYS A 150 -22.32 13.34 10.25
CA LYS A 150 -21.61 12.08 10.43
C LYS A 150 -20.80 12.07 11.74
N THR A 151 -20.16 13.17 12.07
CA THR A 151 -19.48 13.36 13.35
C THR A 151 -20.47 13.33 14.52
N ALA A 152 -21.63 14.02 14.39
CA ALA A 152 -22.67 13.98 15.39
C ALA A 152 -23.19 12.57 15.66
N GLU A 153 -23.40 11.79 14.60
CA GLU A 153 -23.86 10.39 14.70
C GLU A 153 -22.81 9.48 15.35
N ARG A 154 -21.53 9.56 14.93
CA ARG A 154 -20.43 8.76 15.48
C ARG A 154 -20.22 9.01 16.97
N ALA A 155 -20.35 10.25 17.42
CA ALA A 155 -20.13 10.64 18.81
C ALA A 155 -21.41 10.63 19.67
N GLY A 156 -22.57 10.43 19.06
CA GLY A 156 -23.85 10.48 19.75
C GLY A 156 -24.23 11.89 20.25
N TYR A 157 -23.76 12.94 19.54
CA TYR A 157 -24.08 14.32 19.86
C TYR A 157 -25.41 14.78 19.27
N LYS A 158 -26.07 15.71 19.98
CA LYS A 158 -27.33 16.35 19.56
C LYS A 158 -27.21 17.86 19.72
N VAL A 159 -28.09 18.58 19.03
CA VAL A 159 -28.23 20.04 19.23
C VAL A 159 -28.55 20.33 20.71
N GLY A 160 -27.83 21.30 21.28
CA GLY A 160 -27.88 21.64 22.70
C GLY A 160 -26.81 20.94 23.58
N ASP A 161 -26.16 19.90 23.11
CA ASP A 161 -25.07 19.23 23.85
C ASP A 161 -23.83 20.16 23.89
N LYS A 162 -23.06 20.06 24.97
CA LYS A 162 -21.72 20.65 25.04
C LYS A 162 -20.72 19.68 24.42
N VAL A 163 -19.90 20.17 23.50
CA VAL A 163 -18.84 19.40 22.84
C VAL A 163 -17.47 19.87 23.29
N ARG A 164 -16.58 18.91 23.58
CA ARG A 164 -15.16 19.22 23.86
C ARG A 164 -14.41 19.27 22.52
N LEU A 165 -13.80 20.41 22.28
CA LEU A 165 -12.99 20.60 21.09
C LEU A 165 -11.76 21.42 21.41
N SER A 166 -10.76 21.35 20.54
CA SER A 166 -9.55 22.14 20.62
C SER A 166 -9.13 22.59 19.21
N VAL A 167 -8.69 23.81 19.16
CA VAL A 167 -7.93 24.37 18.05
C VAL A 167 -6.47 24.37 18.48
N ASN A 168 -5.61 25.23 18.03
CA ASN A 168 -4.21 25.32 18.47
C ASN A 168 -4.00 25.88 19.90
N GLY A 169 -5.00 25.79 20.76
CA GLY A 169 -5.00 26.38 22.10
C GLY A 169 -5.68 25.51 23.16
N PRO A 170 -6.25 26.14 24.20
CA PRO A 170 -6.91 25.43 25.28
C PRO A 170 -8.18 24.72 24.80
N VAL A 171 -8.63 23.74 25.60
CA VAL A 171 -9.89 23.04 25.34
C VAL A 171 -11.06 24.01 25.44
N LEU A 172 -11.89 24.00 24.42
CA LEU A 172 -13.14 24.73 24.35
C LEU A 172 -14.32 23.78 24.58
N THR A 173 -15.39 24.31 25.18
CA THR A 173 -16.64 23.58 25.44
C THR A 173 -17.86 24.31 24.96
N PRO A 174 -17.93 24.66 23.64
CA PRO A 174 -19.11 25.32 23.09
C PRO A 174 -20.32 24.39 23.10
N THR A 175 -21.52 25.02 22.95
CA THR A 175 -22.76 24.28 22.75
C THR A 175 -22.98 24.07 21.25
N ILE A 176 -23.40 22.87 20.87
CA ILE A 176 -23.78 22.55 19.49
C ILE A 176 -25.08 23.30 19.18
N SER A 177 -25.00 24.33 18.36
CA SER A 177 -26.17 25.12 17.92
C SER A 177 -26.87 24.47 16.71
N GLY A 178 -26.12 23.80 15.86
CA GLY A 178 -26.63 23.17 14.65
C GLY A 178 -25.86 21.92 14.24
N ILE A 179 -26.56 21.05 13.52
CA ILE A 179 -25.99 19.89 12.85
C ILE A 179 -26.27 20.06 11.36
N PHE A 180 -25.24 20.07 10.52
CA PHE A 180 -25.34 20.30 9.09
C PHE A 180 -24.95 19.04 8.29
N THR A 181 -25.39 18.98 7.03
CA THR A 181 -24.98 17.96 6.07
C THR A 181 -23.89 18.52 5.16
N THR A 182 -22.94 17.66 4.77
CA THR A 182 -21.87 18.01 3.85
C THR A 182 -21.47 16.80 3.03
N ASP A 183 -21.05 17.04 1.78
CA ASP A 183 -20.40 16.08 0.90
C ASP A 183 -18.86 16.25 0.93
N ASP A 184 -18.32 16.97 1.91
CA ASP A 184 -16.89 17.17 2.07
C ASP A 184 -16.12 15.85 2.10
N GLY A 185 -15.05 15.77 1.30
CA GLY A 185 -14.26 14.56 1.12
C GLY A 185 -13.59 14.07 2.41
N ASN A 186 -13.15 14.98 3.28
CA ASN A 186 -12.51 14.63 4.55
C ASN A 186 -13.52 14.03 5.53
N VAL A 187 -14.72 14.64 5.62
CA VAL A 187 -15.82 14.12 6.44
C VAL A 187 -16.28 12.77 5.90
N ALA A 188 -16.39 12.64 4.58
CA ALA A 188 -16.71 11.37 3.92
C ALA A 188 -15.65 10.30 4.17
N ALA A 189 -14.37 10.70 4.27
CA ALA A 189 -13.25 9.83 4.62
C ALA A 189 -13.09 9.57 6.14
N GLY A 190 -14.07 9.96 6.97
CA GLY A 190 -14.08 9.73 8.41
C GLY A 190 -13.52 10.87 9.25
N GLY A 191 -13.16 11.96 8.64
CA GLY A 191 -12.79 13.19 9.32
C GLY A 191 -13.96 13.84 10.08
N SER A 192 -13.71 15.01 10.64
CA SER A 192 -14.71 15.83 11.31
C SER A 192 -14.62 17.27 10.82
N LEU A 193 -15.77 17.97 10.81
CA LEU A 193 -15.85 19.38 10.44
C LEU A 193 -16.67 20.14 11.49
N ALA A 194 -16.03 21.15 12.08
CA ALA A 194 -16.66 22.10 12.99
C ALA A 194 -16.73 23.47 12.37
N LEU A 195 -17.87 24.09 12.41
CA LEU A 195 -18.08 25.44 11.83
C LEU A 195 -18.47 26.44 12.93
N TYR A 196 -17.84 27.60 12.87
CA TYR A 196 -18.06 28.75 13.77
C TYR A 196 -18.61 29.94 12.97
N ASP A 197 -19.13 30.95 13.65
CA ASP A 197 -19.32 32.21 12.95
C ASP A 197 -17.99 32.82 12.50
N THR A 198 -18.01 33.64 11.44
CA THR A 198 -16.76 34.09 10.77
C THR A 198 -15.81 34.83 11.72
N ALA A 199 -16.32 35.70 12.61
CA ALA A 199 -15.47 36.42 13.55
C ALA A 199 -14.80 35.49 14.58
N THR A 200 -15.55 34.49 15.06
CA THR A 200 -15.03 33.48 15.96
C THR A 200 -13.98 32.60 15.25
N ALA A 201 -14.26 32.16 14.02
CA ALA A 201 -13.31 31.39 13.22
C ALA A 201 -11.99 32.15 12.99
N GLN A 202 -12.09 33.43 12.56
CA GLN A 202 -10.91 34.29 12.39
C GLN A 202 -10.07 34.41 13.67
N LYS A 203 -10.73 34.59 14.80
CA LYS A 203 -10.05 34.66 16.10
C LYS A 203 -9.39 33.33 16.50
N LEU A 204 -10.11 32.21 16.33
CA LEU A 204 -9.64 30.88 16.70
C LEU A 204 -8.46 30.40 15.83
N PHE A 205 -8.43 30.77 14.56
CA PHE A 205 -7.39 30.39 13.62
C PHE A 205 -6.30 31.44 13.42
N GLY A 206 -6.25 32.47 14.27
CA GLY A 206 -5.19 33.50 14.24
C GLY A 206 -5.23 34.44 13.03
N LYS A 207 -6.39 34.63 12.41
CA LYS A 207 -6.56 35.37 11.14
C LYS A 207 -7.54 36.57 11.27
N PRO A 208 -7.36 37.47 12.23
CA PRO A 208 -8.31 38.53 12.47
C PRO A 208 -8.42 39.49 11.28
N GLY A 209 -9.62 39.57 10.68
CA GLY A 209 -9.89 40.42 9.51
C GLY A 209 -9.33 39.95 8.18
N THR A 210 -8.77 38.71 8.13
CA THR A 210 -8.19 38.09 6.93
C THR A 210 -8.87 36.75 6.62
N TYR A 211 -8.67 36.28 5.41
CA TYR A 211 -9.26 35.05 4.86
C TYR A 211 -8.21 34.18 4.19
N ASP A 212 -8.45 32.89 4.16
CA ASP A 212 -7.62 31.93 3.40
C ASP A 212 -7.97 31.94 1.92
N GLU A 213 -9.28 32.12 1.64
CA GLU A 213 -9.82 32.08 0.31
C GLU A 213 -11.07 32.99 0.22
N ILE A 214 -11.34 33.52 -0.94
CA ILE A 214 -12.60 34.21 -1.21
C ILE A 214 -13.34 33.43 -2.30
N ASP A 215 -14.46 32.82 -1.91
CA ASP A 215 -15.35 32.11 -2.80
C ASP A 215 -16.34 33.05 -3.45
N VAL A 216 -16.39 33.02 -4.77
CA VAL A 216 -17.30 33.87 -5.54
C VAL A 216 -18.27 33.00 -6.33
N GLN A 217 -19.55 33.23 -6.15
CA GLN A 217 -20.63 32.62 -6.92
C GLN A 217 -20.98 33.48 -8.12
N ALA A 218 -21.16 32.84 -9.28
CA ALA A 218 -21.59 33.54 -10.49
C ALA A 218 -23.10 33.86 -10.49
N ALA A 219 -23.46 34.99 -11.02
CA ALA A 219 -24.85 35.31 -11.31
C ALA A 219 -25.40 34.40 -12.42
N PRO A 220 -26.71 34.09 -12.42
CA PRO A 220 -27.29 33.22 -13.45
C PRO A 220 -26.95 33.74 -14.85
N GLY A 221 -26.38 32.83 -15.67
CA GLY A 221 -25.96 33.13 -17.04
C GLY A 221 -24.52 33.63 -17.19
N THR A 222 -23.76 33.80 -16.08
CA THR A 222 -22.34 34.17 -16.12
C THR A 222 -21.47 32.94 -16.14
N PHE A 223 -20.56 32.87 -17.10
CA PHE A 223 -19.59 31.76 -17.17
C PHE A 223 -18.43 31.96 -16.18
N GLN A 224 -17.96 30.90 -15.54
CA GLN A 224 -16.84 30.90 -14.59
C GLN A 224 -15.61 31.66 -15.15
N VAL A 225 -15.26 31.42 -16.43
CA VAL A 225 -14.11 32.04 -17.09
C VAL A 225 -14.28 33.57 -17.20
N ALA A 226 -15.51 34.07 -17.50
CA ALA A 226 -15.77 35.49 -17.58
C ALA A 226 -15.68 36.13 -16.20
N LEU A 227 -16.25 35.52 -15.17
CA LEU A 227 -16.16 35.97 -13.77
C LEU A 227 -14.69 35.96 -13.29
N LYS A 228 -13.93 34.94 -13.60
CA LYS A 228 -12.49 34.88 -13.31
C LYS A 228 -11.74 36.07 -13.91
N THR A 229 -11.97 36.38 -15.19
CA THR A 229 -11.32 37.49 -15.86
C THR A 229 -11.72 38.84 -15.21
N GLY A 230 -12.97 38.97 -14.78
CA GLY A 230 -13.44 40.13 -14.06
C GLY A 230 -12.73 40.32 -12.70
N LEU A 231 -12.58 39.24 -11.96
CA LEU A 231 -11.85 39.19 -10.68
C LEU A 231 -10.35 39.51 -10.85
N ASP A 232 -9.70 38.92 -11.85
CA ASP A 232 -8.31 39.19 -12.20
C ASP A 232 -8.07 40.69 -12.46
N ASN A 233 -8.98 41.32 -13.18
CA ASN A 233 -8.91 42.78 -13.47
C ASN A 233 -9.18 43.64 -12.23
N ALA A 234 -10.12 43.23 -11.35
CA ALA A 234 -10.50 43.98 -10.17
C ALA A 234 -9.47 43.88 -9.03
N LEU A 235 -8.86 42.74 -8.83
CA LEU A 235 -7.93 42.48 -7.73
C LEU A 235 -6.46 42.57 -8.13
N GLY A 236 -6.15 42.36 -9.40
CA GLY A 236 -4.79 42.28 -9.93
C GLY A 236 -4.11 40.93 -9.68
N THR A 237 -3.44 40.39 -10.69
CA THR A 237 -2.83 39.03 -10.69
C THR A 237 -1.46 38.96 -10.01
N LYS A 238 -0.98 40.04 -9.39
CA LYS A 238 0.32 40.08 -8.71
C LYS A 238 0.25 39.49 -7.31
N LEU A 239 -0.84 39.75 -6.59
CA LEU A 239 -1.03 39.37 -5.19
C LEU A 239 -1.98 38.19 -5.01
N VAL A 240 -2.86 37.98 -5.97
CA VAL A 240 -3.86 36.93 -5.91
C VAL A 240 -3.81 36.04 -7.14
N GLU A 241 -4.20 34.79 -6.97
CA GLU A 241 -4.48 33.82 -8.02
C GLU A 241 -5.96 33.50 -7.98
N THR A 242 -6.62 33.56 -9.14
CA THR A 242 -8.02 33.18 -9.25
C THR A 242 -8.15 31.86 -9.99
N THR A 243 -8.92 30.96 -9.44
CA THR A 243 -9.11 29.63 -10.01
C THR A 243 -10.60 29.33 -10.14
N THR A 244 -11.02 28.76 -11.26
CA THR A 244 -12.43 28.36 -11.43
C THR A 244 -12.73 27.14 -10.55
N GLY A 245 -13.96 27.05 -10.03
CA GLY A 245 -14.40 25.93 -9.20
C GLY A 245 -14.23 24.58 -9.91
N LYS A 246 -14.48 24.55 -11.24
CA LYS A 246 -14.20 23.36 -12.04
C LYS A 246 -12.71 22.95 -11.99
N LYS A 247 -11.81 23.92 -12.14
CA LYS A 247 -10.35 23.61 -12.10
C LYS A 247 -9.93 23.16 -10.70
N LEU A 248 -10.44 23.75 -9.63
CA LEU A 248 -10.18 23.29 -8.26
C LEU A 248 -10.61 21.83 -8.05
N ALA A 249 -11.82 21.48 -8.53
CA ALA A 249 -12.31 20.12 -8.48
C ALA A 249 -11.42 19.15 -9.27
N ASP A 250 -10.98 19.55 -10.48
CA ASP A 250 -10.09 18.76 -11.33
C ASP A 250 -8.72 18.59 -10.67
N ASP A 251 -8.11 19.65 -10.14
CA ASP A 251 -6.80 19.64 -9.48
C ASP A 251 -6.83 18.75 -8.21
N GLN A 252 -7.89 18.83 -7.41
CA GLN A 252 -8.08 17.95 -6.24
C GLN A 252 -8.26 16.49 -6.66
N ALA A 253 -9.03 16.23 -7.73
CA ALA A 253 -9.21 14.90 -8.28
C ALA A 253 -7.87 14.31 -8.77
N GLU A 254 -7.01 15.11 -9.42
CA GLU A 254 -5.66 14.71 -9.81
C GLU A 254 -4.77 14.39 -8.62
N GLN A 255 -4.79 15.19 -7.56
CA GLN A 255 -4.03 14.92 -6.33
C GLN A 255 -4.46 13.61 -5.67
N ILE A 256 -5.78 13.36 -5.60
CA ILE A 256 -6.33 12.10 -5.09
C ILE A 256 -5.88 10.93 -5.98
N ALA A 257 -5.97 11.09 -7.31
CA ALA A 257 -5.53 10.06 -8.25
C ALA A 257 -4.03 9.77 -8.13
N ALA A 258 -3.21 10.82 -7.97
CA ALA A 258 -1.77 10.68 -7.74
C ALA A 258 -1.46 9.94 -6.44
N SER A 259 -2.14 10.29 -5.35
CA SER A 259 -2.02 9.60 -4.05
C SER A 259 -2.44 8.13 -4.12
N MET A 260 -3.47 7.83 -4.92
CA MET A 260 -3.96 6.46 -5.15
C MET A 260 -3.09 5.67 -6.14
N SER A 261 -2.24 6.32 -6.93
CA SER A 261 -1.47 5.66 -7.99
C SER A 261 -0.53 4.60 -7.45
N GLY A 262 0.13 4.84 -6.32
CA GLY A 262 1.02 3.89 -5.66
C GLY A 262 0.28 2.63 -5.20
N LEU A 263 -0.90 2.79 -4.59
CA LEU A 263 -1.77 1.68 -4.21
C LEU A 263 -2.23 0.88 -5.43
N LYS A 264 -2.68 1.57 -6.49
CA LYS A 264 -3.10 0.95 -7.75
C LYS A 264 -1.95 0.16 -8.40
N GLN A 265 -0.74 0.72 -8.46
CA GLN A 265 0.43 0.03 -8.99
C GLN A 265 0.77 -1.21 -8.16
N GLY A 266 0.79 -1.11 -6.84
CA GLY A 266 1.00 -2.24 -5.95
C GLY A 266 -0.02 -3.37 -6.21
N LEU A 267 -1.30 -3.05 -6.23
CA LEU A 267 -2.37 -4.03 -6.52
C LEU A 267 -2.23 -4.66 -7.92
N LEU A 268 -1.84 -3.88 -8.95
CA LEU A 268 -1.61 -4.40 -10.31
C LEU A 268 -0.40 -5.33 -10.38
N VAL A 269 0.65 -5.08 -9.60
CA VAL A 269 1.79 -6.02 -9.49
C VAL A 269 1.32 -7.36 -8.94
N PHE A 270 0.51 -7.37 -7.87
CA PHE A 270 -0.07 -8.60 -7.34
C PHE A 270 -1.00 -9.29 -8.36
N ALA A 271 -1.80 -8.51 -9.07
CA ALA A 271 -2.64 -9.03 -10.16
C ALA A 271 -1.79 -9.69 -11.27
N GLY A 272 -0.68 -9.06 -11.65
CA GLY A 272 0.27 -9.60 -12.61
C GLY A 272 0.89 -10.93 -12.17
N ILE A 273 1.23 -11.05 -10.89
CA ILE A 273 1.78 -12.27 -10.30
C ILE A 273 0.72 -13.39 -10.27
N ALA A 274 -0.51 -13.08 -9.83
CA ALA A 274 -1.61 -14.04 -9.85
C ALA A 274 -1.89 -14.52 -11.28
N LEU A 275 -1.84 -13.61 -12.25
CA LEU A 275 -2.00 -13.90 -13.66
C LEU A 275 -0.86 -14.77 -14.22
N PHE A 276 0.38 -14.51 -13.82
CA PHE A 276 1.54 -15.33 -14.19
C PHE A 276 1.38 -16.76 -13.68
N VAL A 277 1.01 -16.94 -12.40
CA VAL A 277 0.74 -18.26 -11.82
C VAL A 277 -0.42 -18.95 -12.54
N GLY A 278 -1.50 -18.20 -12.79
CA GLY A 278 -2.66 -18.68 -13.55
C GLY A 278 -2.28 -19.13 -14.96
N THR A 279 -1.52 -18.33 -15.70
CA THR A 279 -1.02 -18.66 -17.06
C THR A 279 -0.26 -19.98 -17.06
N PHE A 280 0.56 -20.18 -16.03
CA PHE A 280 1.33 -21.42 -15.89
C PHE A 280 0.42 -22.64 -15.66
N ILE A 281 -0.57 -22.53 -14.78
CA ILE A 281 -1.54 -23.61 -14.52
C ILE A 281 -2.33 -23.92 -15.80
N ILE A 282 -2.74 -22.90 -16.54
CA ILE A 282 -3.45 -23.05 -17.82
C ILE A 282 -2.58 -23.77 -18.84
N ALA A 283 -1.34 -23.33 -19.04
CA ALA A 283 -0.40 -23.93 -19.98
C ALA A 283 -0.14 -25.40 -19.65
N ASN A 284 0.00 -25.72 -18.37
CA ASN A 284 0.19 -27.09 -17.90
C ASN A 284 -1.07 -27.96 -18.17
N THR A 285 -2.24 -27.42 -17.89
CA THR A 285 -3.53 -28.10 -18.13
C THR A 285 -3.77 -28.34 -19.63
N PHE A 286 -3.53 -27.34 -20.47
CA PHE A 286 -3.64 -27.52 -21.93
C PHE A 286 -2.61 -28.48 -22.50
N THR A 287 -1.37 -28.45 -22.00
CA THR A 287 -0.34 -29.41 -22.39
C THR A 287 -0.82 -30.84 -22.16
N MET A 288 -1.46 -31.08 -21.07
CA MET A 288 -1.96 -32.37 -20.66
C MET A 288 -3.23 -32.78 -21.40
N LEU A 289 -4.21 -31.86 -21.54
CA LEU A 289 -5.42 -32.10 -22.34
C LEU A 289 -5.07 -32.49 -23.77
N VAL A 290 -4.11 -31.81 -24.37
CA VAL A 290 -3.63 -32.06 -25.73
C VAL A 290 -2.88 -33.41 -25.78
N ALA A 291 -2.06 -33.75 -24.79
CA ALA A 291 -1.35 -35.04 -24.70
C ALA A 291 -2.30 -36.23 -24.65
N GLN A 292 -3.41 -36.12 -23.89
CA GLN A 292 -4.43 -37.18 -23.80
C GLN A 292 -5.18 -37.42 -25.12
N ARG A 293 -5.28 -36.40 -25.96
CA ARG A 293 -5.98 -36.45 -27.24
C ARG A 293 -5.05 -36.57 -28.44
N THR A 294 -3.78 -36.91 -28.15
CA THR A 294 -2.76 -37.01 -29.23
C THR A 294 -3.14 -38.06 -30.28
N LYS A 295 -3.73 -39.19 -29.88
CA LYS A 295 -4.25 -40.21 -30.81
C LYS A 295 -5.39 -39.69 -31.67
N GLU A 296 -6.38 -38.98 -31.06
CA GLU A 296 -7.50 -38.38 -31.78
C GLU A 296 -7.04 -37.28 -32.77
N LEU A 297 -6.11 -36.42 -32.33
CA LEU A 297 -5.54 -35.37 -33.18
C LEU A 297 -4.69 -35.92 -34.29
N ALA A 298 -4.02 -37.04 -34.06
CA ALA A 298 -3.25 -37.78 -35.09
C ALA A 298 -4.15 -38.45 -36.11
N LEU A 299 -5.28 -39.05 -35.68
CA LEU A 299 -6.31 -39.59 -36.56
C LEU A 299 -6.92 -38.51 -37.44
N LEU A 300 -7.26 -37.33 -36.90
CA LEU A 300 -7.74 -36.21 -37.73
C LEU A 300 -6.70 -35.83 -38.79
N ARG A 301 -5.41 -35.88 -38.48
CA ARG A 301 -4.36 -35.63 -39.46
C ARG A 301 -4.19 -36.72 -40.46
N ALA A 302 -4.39 -37.98 -40.06
CA ALA A 302 -4.37 -39.11 -40.98
C ALA A 302 -5.51 -39.05 -42.01
N VAL A 303 -6.67 -38.46 -41.61
CA VAL A 303 -7.81 -38.21 -42.51
C VAL A 303 -7.66 -36.91 -43.31
N GLY A 304 -6.50 -36.22 -43.24
CA GLY A 304 -6.18 -35.05 -44.08
C GLY A 304 -6.24 -33.69 -43.41
N ALA A 305 -6.44 -33.57 -42.09
CA ALA A 305 -6.42 -32.29 -41.44
C ALA A 305 -4.99 -31.68 -41.38
N SER A 306 -4.86 -30.43 -41.79
CA SER A 306 -3.59 -29.69 -41.74
C SER A 306 -3.14 -29.36 -40.31
N ARG A 307 -1.82 -29.15 -40.12
CA ARG A 307 -1.27 -28.70 -38.83
C ARG A 307 -1.92 -27.42 -38.30
N ARG A 308 -2.25 -26.47 -39.21
CA ARG A 308 -2.94 -25.22 -38.88
C ARG A 308 -4.36 -25.47 -38.35
N GLN A 309 -5.09 -26.42 -38.95
CA GLN A 309 -6.44 -26.77 -38.53
C GLN A 309 -6.47 -27.40 -37.14
N VAL A 310 -5.50 -28.27 -36.83
CA VAL A 310 -5.37 -28.85 -35.46
C VAL A 310 -5.05 -27.79 -34.44
N THR A 311 -4.08 -26.92 -34.70
CA THR A 311 -3.74 -25.81 -33.78
C THR A 311 -4.94 -24.89 -33.57
N ARG A 312 -5.67 -24.54 -34.66
CA ARG A 312 -6.85 -23.68 -34.62
C ARG A 312 -8.00 -24.30 -33.81
N SER A 313 -8.16 -25.63 -33.86
CA SER A 313 -9.15 -26.32 -33.02
C SER A 313 -8.86 -26.17 -31.52
N VAL A 314 -7.59 -26.34 -31.11
CA VAL A 314 -7.15 -26.15 -29.72
C VAL A 314 -7.31 -24.68 -29.28
N LEU A 315 -7.01 -23.73 -30.16
CA LEU A 315 -7.18 -22.31 -29.87
C LEU A 315 -8.65 -21.89 -29.75
N ILE A 316 -9.57 -22.49 -30.51
CA ILE A 316 -11.01 -22.25 -30.37
C ILE A 316 -11.51 -22.78 -29.01
N GLU A 317 -11.05 -23.96 -28.57
CA GLU A 317 -11.37 -24.48 -27.24
C GLU A 317 -10.84 -23.53 -26.15
N ALA A 318 -9.60 -23.04 -26.29
CA ALA A 318 -9.00 -22.05 -25.39
C ALA A 318 -9.76 -20.73 -25.37
N PHE A 319 -10.22 -20.27 -26.52
CA PHE A 319 -11.05 -19.06 -26.64
C PHE A 319 -12.36 -19.20 -25.87
N VAL A 320 -13.09 -20.30 -26.06
CA VAL A 320 -14.37 -20.55 -25.34
C VAL A 320 -14.15 -20.61 -23.83
N VAL A 321 -13.10 -21.32 -23.38
CA VAL A 321 -12.72 -21.38 -21.97
C VAL A 321 -12.36 -19.99 -21.45
N GLY A 322 -11.60 -19.20 -22.23
CA GLY A 322 -11.21 -17.84 -21.88
C GLY A 322 -12.38 -16.88 -21.73
N VAL A 323 -13.37 -16.96 -22.63
CA VAL A 323 -14.59 -16.13 -22.56
C VAL A 323 -15.43 -16.49 -21.32
N VAL A 324 -15.66 -17.79 -21.07
CA VAL A 324 -16.43 -18.25 -19.90
C VAL A 324 -15.72 -17.85 -18.61
N ALA A 325 -14.40 -18.08 -18.54
CA ALA A 325 -13.60 -17.73 -17.36
C ALA A 325 -13.45 -16.22 -17.19
N GLY A 326 -13.35 -15.46 -18.28
CA GLY A 326 -13.35 -14.00 -18.28
C GLY A 326 -14.64 -13.42 -17.72
N GLY A 327 -15.78 -13.91 -18.19
CA GLY A 327 -17.09 -13.47 -17.70
C GLY A 327 -17.35 -13.85 -16.24
N THR A 328 -17.11 -15.12 -15.87
CA THR A 328 -17.27 -15.57 -14.47
C THR A 328 -16.24 -14.91 -13.54
N GLY A 329 -15.01 -14.67 -14.04
CA GLY A 329 -13.96 -13.95 -13.34
C GLY A 329 -14.31 -12.50 -13.08
N LEU A 330 -14.93 -11.81 -14.05
CA LEU A 330 -15.43 -10.45 -13.85
C LEU A 330 -16.48 -10.39 -12.73
N VAL A 331 -17.46 -11.30 -12.73
CA VAL A 331 -18.49 -11.37 -11.67
C VAL A 331 -17.85 -11.63 -10.30
N ALA A 332 -16.94 -12.60 -10.21
CA ALA A 332 -16.21 -12.86 -8.97
C ALA A 332 -15.33 -11.66 -8.53
N GLY A 333 -14.72 -10.95 -9.51
CA GLY A 333 -13.93 -9.75 -9.25
C GLY A 333 -14.75 -8.57 -8.72
N ILE A 334 -15.96 -8.37 -9.23
CA ILE A 334 -16.90 -7.39 -8.66
C ILE A 334 -17.16 -7.71 -7.18
N GLY A 335 -17.37 -8.99 -6.84
CA GLY A 335 -17.53 -9.45 -5.46
C GLY A 335 -16.27 -9.20 -4.59
N ILE A 336 -15.08 -9.41 -5.16
CA ILE A 336 -13.80 -9.11 -4.48
C ILE A 336 -13.65 -7.60 -4.24
N GLY A 337 -13.94 -6.76 -5.25
CA GLY A 337 -13.88 -5.30 -5.13
C GLY A 337 -14.82 -4.78 -4.04
N ALA A 338 -16.05 -5.29 -3.99
CA ALA A 338 -17.01 -4.98 -2.94
C ALA A 338 -16.54 -5.45 -1.56
N GLY A 339 -15.97 -6.65 -1.47
CA GLY A 339 -15.42 -7.22 -0.24
C GLY A 339 -14.23 -6.42 0.29
N LEU A 340 -13.32 -5.98 -0.56
CA LEU A 340 -12.19 -5.12 -0.18
C LEU A 340 -12.66 -3.77 0.38
N ARG A 341 -13.68 -3.17 -0.25
CA ARG A 341 -14.29 -1.92 0.25
C ARG A 341 -14.92 -2.12 1.63
N ALA A 342 -15.67 -3.20 1.83
CA ALA A 342 -16.27 -3.51 3.13
C ALA A 342 -15.20 -3.78 4.20
N LEU A 343 -14.13 -4.47 3.83
CA LEU A 343 -13.00 -4.74 4.72
C LEU A 343 -12.30 -3.46 5.15
N MET A 344 -12.09 -2.50 4.25
CA MET A 344 -11.55 -1.19 4.62
C MET A 344 -12.42 -0.49 5.67
N GLY A 345 -13.73 -0.51 5.52
CA GLY A 345 -14.66 0.06 6.51
C GLY A 345 -14.53 -0.58 7.88
N THR A 346 -14.39 -1.91 7.97
CA THR A 346 -14.21 -2.62 9.25
C THR A 346 -12.85 -2.41 9.90
N LEU A 347 -11.83 -2.08 9.12
CA LEU A 347 -10.47 -1.80 9.61
C LEU A 347 -10.26 -0.33 10.01
N GLY A 348 -11.32 0.48 10.02
CA GLY A 348 -11.26 1.89 10.42
C GLY A 348 -10.90 2.86 9.29
N GLY A 349 -10.74 2.37 8.05
CA GLY A 349 -10.64 3.21 6.86
C GLY A 349 -12.03 3.59 6.37
N SER A 350 -12.36 4.88 6.39
CA SER A 350 -13.62 5.34 5.80
C SER A 350 -13.41 5.67 4.33
N VAL A 351 -14.34 5.21 3.51
CA VAL A 351 -14.40 5.50 2.08
C VAL A 351 -15.72 6.24 1.83
N PRO A 352 -15.71 7.33 1.04
CA PRO A 352 -16.93 8.03 0.71
C PRO A 352 -18.00 7.09 0.15
N ASP A 353 -19.27 7.36 0.47
CA ASP A 353 -20.39 6.58 -0.02
C ASP A 353 -20.52 6.77 -1.53
N GLY A 354 -20.79 5.67 -2.24
CA GLY A 354 -20.96 5.69 -3.69
C GLY A 354 -21.28 4.31 -4.25
N PRO A 355 -21.80 4.23 -5.47
CA PRO A 355 -22.05 2.96 -6.15
C PRO A 355 -20.72 2.26 -6.51
N LEU A 356 -20.80 0.96 -6.74
CA LEU A 356 -19.68 0.22 -7.33
C LEU A 356 -19.49 0.64 -8.79
N ILE A 357 -18.31 1.09 -9.15
CA ILE A 357 -17.98 1.57 -10.50
C ILE A 357 -17.38 0.46 -11.34
N ILE A 358 -18.14 0.03 -12.34
CA ILE A 358 -17.73 -0.98 -13.33
C ILE A 358 -17.56 -0.26 -14.67
N THR A 359 -16.34 0.17 -14.97
CA THR A 359 -16.07 0.85 -16.24
C THR A 359 -16.06 -0.12 -17.42
N PRO A 360 -16.42 0.33 -18.64
CA PRO A 360 -16.26 -0.47 -19.85
C PRO A 360 -14.82 -0.99 -20.04
N GLY A 361 -13.83 -0.20 -19.60
CA GLY A 361 -12.42 -0.60 -19.58
C GLY A 361 -12.14 -1.80 -18.68
N THR A 362 -12.77 -1.88 -17.51
CA THR A 362 -12.65 -3.05 -16.61
C THR A 362 -13.22 -4.30 -17.25
N VAL A 363 -14.39 -4.20 -17.88
CA VAL A 363 -15.04 -5.32 -18.59
C VAL A 363 -14.17 -5.79 -19.76
N ALA A 364 -13.70 -4.85 -20.57
CA ALA A 364 -12.80 -5.16 -21.69
C ALA A 364 -11.50 -5.82 -21.22
N THR A 365 -10.87 -5.28 -20.18
CA THR A 365 -9.63 -5.84 -19.60
C THR A 365 -9.85 -7.25 -19.06
N ALA A 366 -10.92 -7.51 -18.33
CA ALA A 366 -11.27 -8.84 -17.81
C ALA A 366 -11.43 -9.87 -18.94
N LEU A 367 -12.14 -9.51 -20.00
CA LEU A 367 -12.35 -10.39 -21.16
C LEU A 367 -11.06 -10.58 -21.97
N VAL A 368 -10.32 -9.50 -22.25
CA VAL A 368 -9.06 -9.57 -22.99
C VAL A 368 -8.03 -10.41 -22.23
N VAL A 369 -7.87 -10.17 -20.94
CA VAL A 369 -6.95 -10.95 -20.10
C VAL A 369 -7.38 -12.43 -20.09
N GLY A 370 -8.67 -12.73 -19.83
CA GLY A 370 -9.18 -14.10 -19.83
C GLY A 370 -8.95 -14.81 -21.16
N VAL A 371 -9.23 -14.17 -22.28
CA VAL A 371 -9.11 -14.76 -23.62
C VAL A 371 -7.65 -14.84 -24.08
N VAL A 372 -6.91 -13.71 -24.03
CA VAL A 372 -5.53 -13.65 -24.54
C VAL A 372 -4.62 -14.58 -23.78
N ILE A 373 -4.69 -14.57 -22.45
CA ILE A 373 -3.85 -15.41 -21.60
C ILE A 373 -4.14 -16.89 -21.86
N THR A 374 -5.42 -17.26 -21.96
CA THR A 374 -5.80 -18.66 -22.22
C THR A 374 -5.36 -19.12 -23.60
N MET A 375 -5.49 -18.28 -24.62
CA MET A 375 -5.04 -18.57 -25.98
C MET A 375 -3.52 -18.68 -26.07
N LEU A 376 -2.76 -17.76 -25.46
CA LEU A 376 -1.30 -17.81 -25.41
C LEU A 376 -0.81 -19.06 -24.69
N ALA A 377 -1.40 -19.40 -23.54
CA ALA A 377 -1.06 -20.60 -22.78
C ALA A 377 -1.35 -21.89 -23.55
N ALA A 378 -2.40 -21.92 -24.37
CA ALA A 378 -2.79 -23.08 -25.18
C ALA A 378 -2.02 -23.17 -26.52
N TRP A 379 -1.46 -22.06 -27.00
CA TRP A 379 -0.81 -21.98 -28.33
C TRP A 379 0.40 -22.91 -28.47
N LEU A 380 1.31 -22.89 -27.50
CA LEU A 380 2.51 -23.73 -27.51
C LEU A 380 2.19 -25.23 -27.44
N PRO A 381 1.31 -25.69 -26.50
CA PRO A 381 0.85 -27.08 -26.48
C PRO A 381 0.18 -27.51 -27.78
N GLY A 382 -0.74 -26.68 -28.30
CA GLY A 382 -1.45 -26.94 -29.55
C GLY A 382 -0.51 -27.10 -30.76
N ARG A 383 0.50 -26.21 -30.86
CA ARG A 383 1.52 -26.27 -31.92
C ARG A 383 2.42 -27.49 -31.80
N ARG A 384 2.76 -27.92 -30.57
CA ARG A 384 3.55 -29.14 -30.37
C ARG A 384 2.79 -30.38 -30.78
N ALA A 385 1.52 -30.51 -30.40
CA ALA A 385 0.65 -31.62 -30.78
C ALA A 385 0.47 -31.71 -32.30
N ALA A 386 0.26 -30.56 -32.95
CA ALA A 386 0.14 -30.51 -34.42
C ALA A 386 1.41 -30.93 -35.18
N LYS A 387 2.59 -30.98 -34.55
CA LYS A 387 3.85 -31.43 -35.14
C LYS A 387 4.05 -32.94 -35.09
N ILE A 388 3.34 -33.67 -34.22
CA ILE A 388 3.50 -35.11 -34.05
C ILE A 388 3.00 -35.83 -35.33
N PRO A 389 3.84 -36.67 -35.97
CA PRO A 389 3.40 -37.45 -37.14
C PRO A 389 2.32 -38.48 -36.79
N PRO A 390 1.31 -38.73 -37.65
CA PRO A 390 0.24 -39.67 -37.37
C PRO A 390 0.74 -41.09 -37.04
N VAL A 391 1.73 -41.56 -37.75
CA VAL A 391 2.36 -42.90 -37.56
C VAL A 391 3.06 -43.01 -36.19
N ALA A 392 3.75 -41.93 -35.76
CA ALA A 392 4.42 -41.93 -34.46
C ALA A 392 3.43 -41.88 -33.27
N ALA A 393 2.22 -41.31 -33.46
CA ALA A 393 1.19 -41.25 -32.44
C ALA A 393 0.47 -42.60 -32.24
N MET A 394 0.51 -43.48 -33.23
CA MET A 394 -0.05 -44.84 -33.17
C MET A 394 0.94 -45.87 -32.57
N SER A 395 2.26 -45.56 -32.58
CA SER A 395 3.26 -46.38 -31.90
C SER A 395 3.45 -45.87 -30.46
N SER A 396 3.44 -46.78 -29.48
CA SER A 396 3.59 -46.46 -28.03
C SER A 396 4.99 -45.99 -27.63
N ILE A 397 5.85 -45.63 -28.56
CA ILE A 397 7.25 -45.25 -28.32
C ILE A 397 7.29 -43.73 -27.92
N HIS A 398 7.43 -43.48 -26.63
CA HIS A 398 7.67 -42.14 -26.12
C HIS A 398 9.12 -41.72 -26.45
N ALA A 399 9.29 -40.74 -27.35
CA ALA A 399 10.59 -40.14 -27.64
C ALA A 399 11.16 -39.50 -26.37
N LYS A 400 12.27 -40.05 -25.86
CA LYS A 400 13.03 -39.46 -24.75
C LYS A 400 13.55 -38.05 -25.17
N ALA A 401 13.47 -37.09 -24.27
CA ALA A 401 14.02 -35.76 -24.52
C ALA A 401 15.52 -35.83 -24.83
N THR A 402 15.94 -35.17 -25.90
CA THR A 402 17.35 -35.12 -26.30
C THR A 402 18.20 -34.38 -25.27
N THR A 403 19.44 -34.87 -25.02
CA THR A 403 20.39 -34.24 -24.09
C THR A 403 20.63 -32.77 -24.42
N LYS A 404 20.69 -32.40 -25.71
CA LYS A 404 20.83 -31.02 -26.19
C LYS A 404 19.70 -30.08 -25.71
N SER A 405 18.46 -30.57 -25.70
CA SER A 405 17.29 -29.79 -25.20
C SER A 405 17.34 -29.55 -23.71
N LEU A 406 17.91 -30.48 -22.91
CA LEU A 406 18.08 -30.36 -21.48
C LEU A 406 19.20 -29.39 -21.12
N VAL A 407 20.32 -29.43 -21.84
CA VAL A 407 21.45 -28.53 -21.64
C VAL A 407 21.01 -27.10 -21.95
N LEU A 408 20.40 -26.85 -23.12
CA LEU A 408 19.93 -25.51 -23.50
C LEU A 408 18.95 -24.91 -22.46
N ARG A 409 18.01 -25.71 -21.93
CA ARG A 409 17.09 -25.27 -20.92
C ARG A 409 17.81 -24.87 -19.62
N ASN A 410 18.74 -25.70 -19.15
CA ASN A 410 19.45 -25.44 -17.91
C ASN A 410 20.42 -24.25 -18.05
N THR A 411 21.08 -24.08 -19.21
CA THR A 411 21.91 -22.90 -19.48
C THR A 411 21.09 -21.62 -19.53
N LEU A 412 19.93 -21.61 -20.21
CA LEU A 412 19.01 -20.48 -20.18
C LEU A 412 18.53 -20.17 -18.77
N GLY A 413 18.14 -21.19 -18.00
CA GLY A 413 17.73 -21.01 -16.61
C GLY A 413 18.83 -20.42 -15.73
N ALA A 414 20.06 -20.92 -15.89
CA ALA A 414 21.22 -20.38 -15.17
C ALA A 414 21.54 -18.92 -15.58
N LEU A 415 21.42 -18.60 -16.87
CA LEU A 415 21.64 -17.25 -17.38
C LEU A 415 20.59 -16.27 -16.83
N PHE A 416 19.31 -16.63 -16.88
CA PHE A 416 18.24 -15.78 -16.31
C PHE A 416 18.38 -15.63 -14.79
N THR A 417 18.72 -16.69 -14.07
CA THR A 417 18.97 -16.63 -12.63
C THR A 417 20.17 -15.76 -12.31
N GLY A 418 21.30 -15.95 -13.01
CA GLY A 418 22.51 -15.16 -12.82
C GLY A 418 22.31 -13.69 -13.17
N ALA A 419 21.66 -13.40 -14.32
CA ALA A 419 21.31 -12.03 -14.71
C ALA A 419 20.35 -11.39 -13.69
N GLY A 420 19.33 -12.13 -13.24
CA GLY A 420 18.39 -11.66 -12.23
C GLY A 420 19.07 -11.31 -10.91
N VAL A 421 19.96 -12.19 -10.40
CA VAL A 421 20.75 -11.90 -9.19
C VAL A 421 21.66 -10.69 -9.41
N ALA A 422 22.36 -10.60 -10.54
CA ALA A 422 23.26 -9.47 -10.82
C ALA A 422 22.51 -8.14 -10.88
N VAL A 423 21.32 -8.11 -11.52
CA VAL A 423 20.50 -6.89 -11.61
C VAL A 423 19.93 -6.51 -10.24
N VAL A 424 19.48 -7.49 -9.43
CA VAL A 424 19.02 -7.21 -8.05
C VAL A 424 20.16 -6.66 -7.20
N LEU A 425 21.35 -7.27 -7.24
CA LEU A 425 22.52 -6.78 -6.51
C LEU A 425 22.96 -5.39 -6.98
N ALA A 426 22.94 -5.12 -8.28
CA ALA A 426 23.22 -3.78 -8.79
C ALA A 426 22.17 -2.76 -8.33
N ALA A 427 20.90 -3.15 -8.25
CA ALA A 427 19.84 -2.27 -7.76
C ALA A 427 20.00 -1.90 -6.27
N THR A 428 20.57 -2.77 -5.42
CA THR A 428 20.82 -2.45 -4.01
C THR A 428 21.92 -1.41 -3.79
N THR A 429 22.73 -1.10 -4.81
CA THR A 429 23.78 -0.06 -4.76
C THR A 429 23.33 1.27 -5.37
N MET A 430 22.08 1.36 -5.86
CA MET A 430 21.50 2.57 -6.44
C MET A 430 20.70 3.34 -5.39
N ASP A 431 20.56 4.65 -5.59
CA ASP A 431 19.71 5.46 -4.72
C ASP A 431 18.23 5.08 -4.84
N GLY A 432 17.52 5.13 -3.72
CA GLY A 432 16.21 4.52 -3.48
C GLY A 432 15.16 4.60 -4.60
N SER A 433 15.03 5.72 -5.33
CA SER A 433 14.07 5.84 -6.45
C SER A 433 14.55 5.14 -7.72
N ASP A 434 15.84 5.25 -8.02
CA ASP A 434 16.42 4.75 -9.27
C ASP A 434 16.63 3.24 -9.25
N GLY A 435 16.79 2.66 -8.05
CA GLY A 435 16.90 1.22 -7.85
C GLY A 435 15.59 0.44 -7.99
N GLN A 436 14.41 1.08 -7.91
CA GLN A 436 13.11 0.37 -7.90
C GLN A 436 12.82 -0.38 -9.21
N ALA A 437 13.01 0.27 -10.35
CA ALA A 437 12.74 -0.35 -11.65
C ALA A 437 13.72 -1.49 -11.98
N PRO A 438 15.05 -1.33 -11.81
CA PRO A 438 15.99 -2.44 -11.90
C PRO A 438 15.69 -3.59 -10.93
N MET A 439 15.33 -3.30 -9.69
CA MET A 439 14.93 -4.31 -8.69
C MET A 439 13.76 -5.16 -9.19
N GLY A 440 12.70 -4.50 -9.71
CA GLY A 440 11.54 -5.19 -10.29
C GLY A 440 11.91 -6.07 -11.47
N LEU A 441 12.75 -5.57 -12.39
CA LEU A 441 13.23 -6.34 -13.55
C LEU A 441 14.07 -7.54 -13.10
N GLY A 442 15.00 -7.34 -12.18
CA GLY A 442 15.84 -8.40 -11.62
C GLY A 442 15.02 -9.49 -10.93
N ALA A 443 13.99 -9.10 -10.18
CA ALA A 443 13.08 -10.04 -9.53
C ALA A 443 12.32 -10.91 -10.55
N VAL A 444 11.81 -10.33 -11.62
CA VAL A 444 11.13 -11.07 -12.70
C VAL A 444 12.09 -12.04 -13.38
N LEU A 445 13.30 -11.60 -13.73
CA LEU A 445 14.33 -12.45 -14.34
C LEU A 445 14.71 -13.61 -13.43
N LEU A 446 14.90 -13.34 -12.14
CA LEU A 446 15.25 -14.35 -11.14
C LEU A 446 14.14 -15.40 -10.94
N ILE A 447 12.89 -14.97 -10.83
CA ILE A 447 11.74 -15.87 -10.71
C ILE A 447 11.62 -16.77 -11.95
N ILE A 448 11.75 -16.20 -13.15
CA ILE A 448 11.73 -16.97 -14.41
C ILE A 448 12.91 -17.94 -14.47
N GLY A 449 14.10 -17.48 -14.10
CA GLY A 449 15.31 -18.30 -14.09
C GLY A 449 15.20 -19.50 -13.16
N VAL A 450 14.82 -19.26 -11.89
CA VAL A 450 14.62 -20.33 -10.88
C VAL A 450 13.51 -21.28 -11.31
N PHE A 451 12.41 -20.77 -11.89
CA PHE A 451 11.35 -21.57 -12.44
C PHE A 451 11.86 -22.56 -13.52
N ILE A 452 12.70 -22.10 -14.44
CA ILE A 452 13.33 -22.94 -15.47
C ILE A 452 14.29 -23.96 -14.85
N LEU A 453 15.00 -23.59 -13.78
CA LEU A 453 15.94 -24.45 -13.04
C LEU A 453 15.29 -25.39 -12.03
N THR A 454 14.04 -25.15 -11.61
CA THR A 454 13.34 -25.94 -10.59
C THR A 454 13.40 -27.46 -10.84
N PRO A 455 13.30 -27.98 -12.09
CA PRO A 455 13.47 -29.42 -12.34
C PRO A 455 14.88 -29.97 -12.01
N LEU A 456 15.89 -29.11 -12.09
CA LEU A 456 17.28 -29.49 -11.70
C LEU A 456 17.40 -29.46 -10.17
N LEU A 457 16.90 -28.40 -9.54
CA LEU A 457 16.92 -28.16 -8.09
C LEU A 457 16.09 -29.21 -7.31
N SER A 458 15.08 -29.81 -7.94
CA SER A 458 14.24 -30.81 -7.29
C SER A 458 14.99 -32.05 -6.86
N ARG A 459 16.03 -32.48 -7.62
CA ARG A 459 16.78 -33.71 -7.35
C ARG A 459 17.52 -33.68 -6.02
N PRO A 460 18.40 -32.71 -5.71
CA PRO A 460 19.14 -32.67 -4.46
C PRO A 460 18.21 -32.45 -3.25
N LEU A 461 17.18 -31.61 -3.36
CA LEU A 461 16.26 -31.33 -2.25
C LEU A 461 15.38 -32.54 -1.91
N ILE A 462 14.88 -33.27 -2.92
CA ILE A 462 14.13 -34.51 -2.68
C ILE A 462 15.06 -35.63 -2.14
N ALA A 463 16.34 -35.65 -2.53
CA ALA A 463 17.32 -36.55 -1.96
C ALA A 463 17.56 -36.28 -0.49
N ALA A 464 17.61 -35.01 -0.07
CA ALA A 464 17.74 -34.62 1.34
C ALA A 464 16.53 -35.05 2.19
N ALA A 465 15.34 -35.16 1.62
CA ALA A 465 14.13 -35.66 2.30
C ALA A 465 14.12 -37.21 2.45
N ALA A 466 15.08 -37.93 1.83
CA ALA A 466 15.12 -39.39 1.81
C ALA A 466 15.11 -40.06 3.20
N PRO A 467 15.90 -39.59 4.22
CA PRO A 467 15.90 -40.25 5.53
C PRO A 467 14.52 -40.17 6.21
N VAL A 468 13.82 -39.06 6.11
CA VAL A 468 12.47 -38.89 6.69
C VAL A 468 11.46 -39.79 5.97
N LEU A 469 11.57 -39.91 4.65
CA LEU A 469 10.64 -40.73 3.86
C LEU A 469 10.83 -42.23 4.11
N ARG A 470 12.02 -42.70 4.52
CA ARG A 470 12.30 -44.08 4.87
C ARG A 470 11.45 -44.58 6.06
N ILE A 471 11.10 -43.66 6.99
CA ILE A 471 10.25 -43.99 8.17
C ILE A 471 8.87 -44.51 7.74
N PHE A 472 8.39 -44.13 6.57
CA PHE A 472 7.08 -44.54 6.03
C PHE A 472 7.14 -45.83 5.17
N GLY A 473 8.25 -46.54 5.21
CA GLY A 473 8.41 -47.85 4.54
C GLY A 473 8.28 -47.78 3.02
N ILE A 474 7.59 -48.77 2.42
CA ILE A 474 7.42 -48.85 0.96
C ILE A 474 6.71 -47.62 0.36
N SER A 475 5.69 -47.12 1.03
CA SER A 475 4.96 -45.92 0.55
C SER A 475 5.86 -44.70 0.44
N GLY A 476 6.78 -44.46 1.40
CA GLY A 476 7.76 -43.40 1.36
C GLY A 476 8.82 -43.55 0.28
N LYS A 477 9.34 -44.82 0.09
CA LYS A 477 10.29 -45.12 -0.99
C LYS A 477 9.68 -44.87 -2.37
N LEU A 478 8.44 -45.28 -2.58
CA LEU A 478 7.71 -45.08 -3.83
C LEU A 478 7.41 -43.58 -4.05
N ALA A 479 6.98 -42.83 -3.01
CA ALA A 479 6.73 -41.41 -3.11
C ALA A 479 7.98 -40.64 -3.56
N ARG A 480 9.14 -40.93 -2.98
CA ARG A 480 10.44 -40.35 -3.39
C ARG A 480 10.79 -40.67 -4.81
N GLN A 481 10.74 -41.98 -5.20
CA GLN A 481 11.08 -42.41 -6.56
C GLN A 481 10.19 -41.75 -7.61
N ASN A 482 8.91 -41.61 -7.34
CA ASN A 482 7.96 -40.94 -8.21
C ASN A 482 8.26 -39.45 -8.41
N SER A 483 8.58 -38.74 -7.31
CA SER A 483 8.93 -37.31 -7.37
C SER A 483 10.22 -37.06 -8.16
N VAL A 484 11.21 -37.96 -8.10
CA VAL A 484 12.48 -37.83 -8.84
C VAL A 484 12.34 -38.25 -10.30
N ARG A 485 11.49 -39.25 -10.60
CA ARG A 485 11.34 -39.84 -11.97
C ARG A 485 10.82 -38.81 -12.98
N ASN A 486 9.93 -37.89 -12.53
CA ASN A 486 9.32 -36.89 -13.39
C ASN A 486 9.62 -35.45 -12.91
N PRO A 487 10.89 -34.97 -12.99
CA PRO A 487 11.29 -33.71 -12.38
C PRO A 487 10.58 -32.48 -12.98
N ARG A 488 10.12 -32.52 -14.24
CA ARG A 488 9.35 -31.43 -14.86
C ARG A 488 7.99 -31.27 -14.21
N ARG A 489 7.31 -32.36 -13.90
CA ARG A 489 5.99 -32.32 -13.24
C ARG A 489 6.12 -31.87 -11.78
N THR A 490 7.08 -32.44 -11.06
CA THR A 490 7.41 -32.03 -9.70
C THR A 490 7.70 -30.52 -9.61
N ALA A 491 8.52 -30.02 -10.53
CA ALA A 491 8.83 -28.60 -10.63
C ALA A 491 7.60 -27.76 -10.92
N ALA A 492 6.78 -28.18 -11.87
CA ALA A 492 5.57 -27.46 -12.25
C ALA A 492 4.60 -27.27 -11.06
N THR A 493 4.43 -28.31 -10.26
CA THR A 493 3.56 -28.26 -9.08
C THR A 493 4.19 -27.42 -7.96
N ALA A 494 5.48 -27.59 -7.71
CA ALA A 494 6.21 -26.86 -6.68
C ALA A 494 6.30 -25.36 -6.97
N SER A 495 6.47 -24.97 -8.24
CA SER A 495 6.65 -23.57 -8.62
C SER A 495 5.45 -22.68 -8.31
N ALA A 496 4.23 -23.21 -8.41
CA ALA A 496 3.03 -22.45 -8.05
C ALA A 496 3.06 -22.05 -6.57
N LEU A 497 3.42 -23.00 -5.69
CA LEU A 497 3.54 -22.74 -4.26
C LEU A 497 4.78 -21.90 -3.93
N MET A 498 5.88 -22.12 -4.64
CA MET A 498 7.12 -21.36 -4.53
C MET A 498 6.85 -19.86 -4.71
N ILE A 499 6.17 -19.47 -5.80
CA ILE A 499 5.90 -18.05 -6.10
C ILE A 499 5.06 -17.42 -4.98
N GLY A 500 3.98 -18.08 -4.53
CA GLY A 500 3.14 -17.57 -3.45
C GLY A 500 3.92 -17.39 -2.14
N LEU A 501 4.75 -18.37 -1.77
CA LEU A 501 5.57 -18.29 -0.56
C LEU A 501 6.74 -17.31 -0.68
N THR A 502 7.30 -17.12 -1.88
CA THR A 502 8.31 -16.07 -2.13
C THR A 502 7.76 -14.69 -1.76
N LEU A 503 6.55 -14.39 -2.22
CA LEU A 503 5.93 -13.08 -1.95
C LEU A 503 5.62 -12.88 -0.47
N ILE A 504 4.95 -13.88 0.14
CA ILE A 504 4.60 -13.79 1.57
C ILE A 504 5.85 -13.66 2.42
N THR A 505 6.88 -14.45 2.14
CA THR A 505 8.14 -14.40 2.90
C THR A 505 8.87 -13.07 2.69
N GLY A 506 8.98 -12.60 1.43
CA GLY A 506 9.63 -11.34 1.13
C GLY A 506 8.96 -10.16 1.83
N MET A 507 7.64 -10.08 1.75
CA MET A 507 6.85 -9.06 2.46
C MET A 507 7.01 -9.17 3.99
N THR A 508 7.02 -10.39 4.53
CA THR A 508 7.14 -10.60 5.98
C THR A 508 8.54 -10.24 6.50
N VAL A 509 9.60 -10.52 5.72
CA VAL A 509 10.98 -10.10 6.04
C VAL A 509 11.09 -8.59 6.00
N MET A 510 10.62 -7.96 4.93
CA MET A 510 10.63 -6.50 4.77
C MET A 510 9.86 -5.81 5.91
N ALA A 511 8.66 -6.31 6.23
CA ALA A 511 7.84 -5.77 7.30
C ALA A 511 8.47 -5.94 8.69
N GLY A 512 9.06 -7.09 8.96
CA GLY A 512 9.74 -7.35 10.23
C GLY A 512 10.99 -6.49 10.39
N SER A 513 11.75 -6.29 9.32
CA SER A 513 12.92 -5.40 9.30
C SER A 513 12.52 -3.94 9.50
N LEU A 514 11.47 -3.48 8.80
CA LEU A 514 10.96 -2.12 8.95
C LEU A 514 10.44 -1.87 10.37
N GLN A 515 9.69 -2.82 10.95
CA GLN A 515 9.23 -2.72 12.35
C GLN A 515 10.41 -2.58 13.31
N LYS A 516 11.44 -3.41 13.16
CA LYS A 516 12.62 -3.34 14.01
C LYS A 516 13.40 -2.03 13.85
N SER A 517 13.45 -1.51 12.61
CA SER A 517 14.07 -0.22 12.32
C SER A 517 13.32 0.93 12.99
N ILE A 518 11.98 0.90 12.98
CA ILE A 518 11.13 1.88 13.66
C ILE A 518 11.33 1.79 15.19
N ASP A 519 11.32 0.58 15.75
CA ASP A 519 11.58 0.38 17.21
C ASP A 519 12.94 0.91 17.60
N LYS A 520 13.95 0.67 16.76
CA LYS A 520 15.31 1.17 16.97
C LYS A 520 15.39 2.69 16.85
N MET A 521 14.72 3.26 15.83
CA MET A 521 14.61 4.70 15.65
C MET A 521 13.97 5.36 16.87
N ALA A 522 12.83 4.87 17.34
CA ALA A 522 12.14 5.39 18.50
C ALA A 522 12.96 5.24 19.80
N SER A 523 13.74 4.16 19.93
CA SER A 523 14.51 3.88 21.14
C SER A 523 15.89 4.53 21.17
N SER A 524 16.56 4.69 20.03
CA SER A 524 17.95 5.18 19.96
C SER A 524 18.06 6.69 19.68
N ALA A 525 17.07 7.28 19.02
CA ALA A 525 17.13 8.69 18.64
C ALA A 525 16.85 9.66 19.78
N ILE A 526 16.10 9.24 20.80
CA ILE A 526 15.56 10.09 21.86
C ILE A 526 15.85 9.50 23.23
N ARG A 527 16.40 10.31 24.16
CA ARG A 527 16.52 10.00 25.59
C ARG A 527 15.32 10.51 26.39
N ALA A 528 14.51 11.37 25.80
CA ALA A 528 13.26 11.85 26.39
C ALA A 528 12.31 10.66 26.70
N ASP A 529 11.51 10.78 27.74
CA ASP A 529 10.55 9.76 28.14
C ASP A 529 9.23 9.90 27.36
N TYR A 530 8.88 11.14 26.99
CA TYR A 530 7.69 11.45 26.20
C TYR A 530 8.00 12.43 25.09
N VAL A 531 7.21 12.29 24.01
CA VAL A 531 7.10 13.26 22.92
C VAL A 531 5.67 13.80 22.95
N VAL A 532 5.54 15.10 23.05
CA VAL A 532 4.23 15.78 23.01
C VAL A 532 4.08 16.44 21.65
N SER A 533 3.01 16.17 20.95
CA SER A 533 2.74 16.69 19.60
C SER A 533 1.25 16.94 19.40
N MET A 534 0.90 17.71 18.37
CA MET A 534 -0.49 17.80 17.92
C MET A 534 -0.89 16.53 17.17
N ALA A 535 -2.11 16.07 17.40
CA ALA A 535 -2.68 14.94 16.68
C ALA A 535 -2.80 15.19 15.17
N SER A 536 -2.92 16.45 14.76
CA SER A 536 -2.97 16.90 13.37
C SER A 536 -1.61 16.93 12.66
N GLY A 537 -0.51 16.88 13.41
CA GLY A 537 0.82 17.19 12.89
C GLY A 537 1.09 18.70 12.75
N ASN A 538 0.15 19.56 13.15
CA ASN A 538 0.34 21.01 13.22
C ASN A 538 1.22 21.37 14.43
N GLU A 539 1.59 22.63 14.53
CA GLU A 539 2.39 23.15 15.61
C GLU A 539 1.57 23.28 16.91
N LEU A 540 2.24 23.00 18.03
CA LEU A 540 1.76 23.26 19.37
C LEU A 540 1.97 24.73 19.77
N SER A 541 1.07 25.29 20.56
CA SER A 541 1.31 26.56 21.22
C SER A 541 2.53 26.48 22.15
N PRO A 542 3.40 27.50 22.22
CA PRO A 542 4.52 27.57 23.16
C PRO A 542 4.13 27.45 24.63
N ASP A 543 2.85 27.68 24.94
CA ASP A 543 2.31 27.49 26.29
C ASP A 543 2.28 26.02 26.75
N VAL A 544 2.35 25.09 25.81
CA VAL A 544 2.43 23.65 26.12
C VAL A 544 3.75 23.34 26.83
N ASP A 545 4.88 23.82 26.29
CA ASP A 545 6.19 23.67 26.93
C ASP A 545 6.21 24.29 28.34
N LYS A 546 5.68 25.50 28.50
CA LYS A 546 5.60 26.18 29.81
C LYS A 546 4.76 25.39 30.82
N LYS A 547 3.63 24.83 30.40
CA LYS A 547 2.75 24.03 31.28
C LYS A 547 3.42 22.72 31.70
N LEU A 548 4.12 22.07 30.77
CA LEU A 548 4.88 20.86 31.05
C LEU A 548 6.00 21.12 32.06
N ASN A 549 6.78 22.20 31.87
CA ASN A 549 7.82 22.59 32.82
C ASN A 549 7.29 22.99 34.22
N ALA A 550 6.03 23.39 34.31
CA ALA A 550 5.39 23.71 35.59
C ALA A 550 4.94 22.46 36.37
N THR A 551 4.97 21.28 35.77
CA THR A 551 4.62 20.02 36.48
C THR A 551 5.82 19.47 37.25
N GLY A 552 5.60 19.06 38.49
CA GLY A 552 6.68 18.60 39.37
C GLY A 552 7.39 17.32 38.95
N GLU A 553 6.79 16.56 38.01
CA GLU A 553 7.37 15.33 37.46
C GLU A 553 8.37 15.56 36.33
N VAL A 554 8.35 16.73 35.70
CA VAL A 554 9.19 17.06 34.55
C VAL A 554 10.53 17.65 35.02
N THR A 555 11.63 17.08 34.53
CA THR A 555 12.97 17.52 34.86
C THR A 555 13.57 18.41 33.76
N ASP A 556 13.37 18.06 32.51
CA ASP A 556 13.87 18.81 31.36
C ASP A 556 12.84 18.77 30.22
N THR A 557 12.68 19.87 29.47
CA THR A 557 11.94 19.92 28.20
C THR A 557 12.75 20.61 27.11
N SER A 558 12.46 20.24 25.88
CA SER A 558 12.93 21.00 24.71
C SER A 558 11.85 21.02 23.65
N PRO A 559 11.37 22.24 23.29
CA PRO A 559 10.56 22.39 22.08
C PRO A 559 11.44 22.07 20.86
N LEU A 560 10.83 21.56 19.79
CA LEU A 560 11.38 21.49 18.44
C LEU A 560 10.61 22.48 17.59
N ARG A 561 11.15 23.65 17.37
CA ARG A 561 10.51 24.78 16.68
C ARG A 561 11.14 25.02 15.34
N ASN A 562 10.41 24.80 14.26
CA ASN A 562 10.93 24.96 12.91
C ASN A 562 10.75 26.38 12.42
N VAL A 563 11.83 26.97 11.92
CA VAL A 563 11.84 28.30 11.31
C VAL A 563 12.42 28.19 9.91
N TYR A 564 11.66 28.63 8.93
CA TYR A 564 12.18 28.73 7.58
C TYR A 564 13.17 29.90 7.46
N SER A 565 14.28 29.65 6.83
CA SER A 565 15.32 30.64 6.58
C SER A 565 15.93 30.47 5.19
N ARG A 566 16.62 31.51 4.72
CA ARG A 566 17.44 31.38 3.52
C ARG A 566 18.91 31.55 3.88
N ILE A 567 19.70 30.59 3.41
CA ILE A 567 21.14 30.55 3.62
C ILE A 567 21.80 30.34 2.27
N ASP A 568 22.70 31.26 1.89
CA ASP A 568 23.43 31.23 0.62
C ASP A 568 22.49 31.09 -0.62
N GLY A 569 21.31 31.72 -0.56
CA GLY A 569 20.32 31.65 -1.62
C GLY A 569 19.46 30.38 -1.64
N SER A 570 19.72 29.41 -0.77
CA SER A 570 18.93 28.19 -0.60
C SER A 570 17.94 28.31 0.55
N GLY A 571 16.79 27.66 0.43
CA GLY A 571 15.83 27.57 1.53
C GLY A 571 16.24 26.48 2.50
N GLU A 572 16.39 26.81 3.79
CA GLU A 572 16.78 25.89 4.84
C GLU A 572 15.82 26.01 6.05
N SER A 573 15.62 24.90 6.75
CA SER A 573 14.85 24.90 8.00
C SER A 573 15.79 24.84 9.18
N LEU A 574 15.68 25.83 10.07
CA LEU A 574 16.36 25.84 11.36
C LEU A 574 15.43 25.25 12.42
N THR A 575 15.92 24.33 13.23
CA THR A 575 15.15 23.76 14.35
C THR A 575 15.62 24.41 15.66
N GLY A 576 14.77 25.29 16.22
CA GLY A 576 14.96 25.90 17.52
C GLY A 576 14.73 24.88 18.64
N VAL A 577 15.73 24.73 19.51
CA VAL A 577 15.73 23.78 20.63
C VAL A 577 16.10 24.49 21.94
N ASN A 578 15.83 23.85 23.08
CA ASN A 578 16.40 24.28 24.34
C ASN A 578 17.86 23.84 24.43
N GLY A 579 18.80 24.75 24.16
CA GLY A 579 20.25 24.46 24.07
C GLY A 579 20.84 23.80 25.31
N THR A 580 20.27 24.00 26.49
CA THR A 580 20.75 23.40 27.75
C THR A 580 20.17 22.00 28.02
N ALA A 581 18.98 21.70 27.50
CA ALA A 581 18.25 20.46 27.74
C ALA A 581 18.41 19.45 26.60
N ILE A 582 18.55 19.90 25.36
CA ILE A 582 18.49 19.03 24.18
C ILE A 582 19.49 17.88 24.22
N ALA A 583 20.73 18.12 24.71
CA ALA A 583 21.74 17.07 24.85
C ALA A 583 21.37 15.96 25.84
N LYS A 584 20.51 16.25 26.82
CA LYS A 584 19.97 15.25 27.76
C LYS A 584 18.78 14.49 27.21
N LEU A 585 18.06 15.09 26.25
CA LEU A 585 16.82 14.60 25.68
C LEU A 585 17.03 13.79 24.40
N THR A 586 18.22 13.87 23.80
CA THR A 586 18.58 13.20 22.56
C THR A 586 19.86 12.38 22.72
N ASP A 587 20.02 11.38 21.85
CA ASP A 587 21.25 10.56 21.77
C ASP A 587 21.94 10.80 20.42
N LEU A 588 22.30 12.06 20.17
CA LEU A 588 23.00 12.46 18.95
C LEU A 588 24.51 12.33 19.14
N LYS A 589 25.12 11.54 18.27
CA LYS A 589 26.57 11.41 18.24
C LYS A 589 27.18 12.60 17.51
N VAL A 590 28.18 13.21 18.09
CA VAL A 590 28.95 14.30 17.47
C VAL A 590 30.24 13.72 16.87
N ASP A 591 30.38 13.84 15.57
CA ASP A 591 31.54 13.34 14.83
C ASP A 591 32.70 14.34 14.89
N ASN A 592 32.38 15.64 14.82
CA ASN A 592 33.35 16.70 14.84
C ASN A 592 32.88 17.90 15.71
N GLY A 593 33.73 18.38 16.58
CA GLY A 593 33.46 19.54 17.44
C GLY A 593 32.74 19.20 18.73
N ALA A 594 31.95 20.13 19.23
CA ALA A 594 31.19 19.99 20.47
C ALA A 594 29.66 20.14 20.21
N PHE A 595 28.84 19.38 20.94
CA PHE A 595 27.39 19.58 20.91
C PHE A 595 27.03 20.81 21.76
N THR A 596 27.26 21.99 21.18
CA THR A 596 26.97 23.25 21.83
C THR A 596 25.96 24.03 21.00
N VAL A 597 24.81 24.30 21.62
CA VAL A 597 23.72 25.08 21.02
C VAL A 597 23.44 26.25 21.96
N GLY A 598 23.66 27.47 21.49
CA GLY A 598 23.38 28.68 22.29
C GLY A 598 24.07 29.95 21.73
N GLY A 599 23.43 31.06 21.84
CA GLY A 599 23.89 32.31 21.23
C GLY A 599 23.91 32.20 19.70
N ASP A 600 25.07 32.37 19.09
CA ASP A 600 25.32 32.19 17.65
C ASP A 600 25.83 30.78 17.29
N GLN A 601 26.04 29.90 18.28
CA GLN A 601 26.54 28.56 18.04
C GLN A 601 25.42 27.57 17.73
N VAL A 602 25.64 26.81 16.65
CA VAL A 602 24.69 25.80 16.15
C VAL A 602 25.38 24.48 15.92
N VAL A 603 24.63 23.38 15.95
CA VAL A 603 25.11 22.08 15.48
C VAL A 603 24.35 21.71 14.22
N VAL A 604 25.06 21.07 13.29
CA VAL A 604 24.53 20.74 11.95
C VAL A 604 24.68 19.26 11.71
N ASP A 605 23.72 18.62 11.09
CA ASP A 605 23.85 17.22 10.71
C ASP A 605 24.85 17.04 9.54
N GLU A 606 25.38 15.81 9.43
CA GLU A 606 26.44 15.48 8.48
C GLU A 606 26.03 15.75 7.02
N ASP A 607 24.78 15.43 6.66
CA ASP A 607 24.27 15.59 5.30
C ASP A 607 24.13 17.07 4.93
N THR A 608 23.60 17.89 5.83
CA THR A 608 23.49 19.34 5.64
C THR A 608 24.88 19.98 5.61
N ALA A 609 25.79 19.55 6.48
CA ALA A 609 27.16 20.05 6.47
C ALA A 609 27.89 19.73 5.16
N LYS A 610 27.68 18.53 4.60
CA LYS A 610 28.26 18.13 3.30
C LYS A 610 27.65 18.92 2.13
N SER A 611 26.36 19.14 2.12
CA SER A 611 25.67 19.85 1.02
C SER A 611 26.15 21.30 0.88
N HIS A 612 26.44 21.95 2.01
CA HIS A 612 26.96 23.33 2.06
C HIS A 612 28.49 23.43 2.15
N GLY A 613 29.19 22.31 2.28
CA GLY A 613 30.64 22.30 2.44
C GLY A 613 31.13 22.84 3.80
N TRP A 614 30.25 22.84 4.83
CA TRP A 614 30.57 23.37 6.15
C TRP A 614 31.42 22.40 6.99
N LYS A 615 32.25 23.00 7.83
CA LYS A 615 33.09 22.33 8.81
C LYS A 615 32.90 23.00 10.17
N GLN A 616 33.37 22.35 11.23
CA GLN A 616 33.46 23.02 12.54
C GLN A 616 34.15 24.38 12.41
N GLY A 617 33.55 25.43 12.96
CA GLY A 617 34.01 26.81 12.87
C GLY A 617 33.55 27.57 11.62
N SER A 618 32.84 26.92 10.67
CA SER A 618 32.25 27.62 9.54
C SER A 618 31.16 28.58 10.02
N SER A 619 31.09 29.79 9.43
CA SER A 619 30.07 30.77 9.76
C SER A 619 29.18 31.03 8.52
N PHE A 620 27.91 31.18 8.74
CA PHE A 620 26.92 31.50 7.70
C PHE A 620 25.87 32.47 8.25
N THR A 621 25.08 33.09 7.40
CA THR A 621 24.03 34.01 7.81
C THR A 621 22.66 33.45 7.43
N ALA A 622 21.79 33.31 8.43
CA ALA A 622 20.39 32.94 8.24
C ALA A 622 19.54 34.20 8.04
N HIS A 623 18.76 34.24 6.97
CA HIS A 623 17.82 35.32 6.63
C HIS A 623 16.40 34.85 6.87
N TYR A 624 15.59 35.64 7.59
CA TYR A 624 14.25 35.26 8.05
C TYR A 624 13.14 36.02 7.30
N GLU A 625 11.91 35.59 7.50
CA GLU A 625 10.73 36.23 6.88
C GLU A 625 10.46 37.67 7.35
N ASP A 626 10.92 38.03 8.55
CA ASP A 626 10.81 39.38 9.07
C ASP A 626 11.84 40.37 8.44
N GLY A 627 12.62 39.86 7.45
CA GLY A 627 13.66 40.61 6.77
C GLY A 627 14.94 40.82 7.56
N LYS A 628 15.02 40.30 8.78
CA LYS A 628 16.25 40.30 9.58
C LYS A 628 17.14 39.13 9.28
N SER A 629 18.35 39.18 9.79
CA SER A 629 19.34 38.11 9.62
C SER A 629 20.19 37.94 10.87
N THR A 630 20.62 36.69 11.08
CA THR A 630 21.47 36.31 12.22
C THR A 630 22.70 35.55 11.71
N PRO A 631 23.90 35.98 12.07
CA PRO A 631 25.12 35.19 11.82
C PRO A 631 25.15 34.00 12.78
N LEU A 632 25.47 32.81 12.26
CA LEU A 632 25.54 31.57 13.01
C LEU A 632 26.86 30.87 12.73
N THR A 633 27.42 30.17 13.73
CA THR A 633 28.69 29.47 13.65
C THR A 633 28.53 28.00 14.01
N VAL A 634 29.04 27.10 13.19
CA VAL A 634 28.99 25.65 13.38
C VAL A 634 29.91 25.25 14.53
N ALA A 635 29.32 24.89 15.67
CA ALA A 635 30.08 24.42 16.84
C ALA A 635 30.45 22.93 16.73
N GLY A 636 29.60 22.15 16.07
CA GLY A 636 29.81 20.72 15.85
C GLY A 636 28.94 20.16 14.74
N ILE A 637 29.39 19.01 14.26
CA ILE A 637 28.65 18.21 13.24
C ILE A 637 28.24 16.92 13.92
N TYR A 638 26.92 16.58 13.80
CA TYR A 638 26.34 15.40 14.43
C TYR A 638 25.79 14.43 13.40
N GLU A 639 25.74 13.14 13.76
CA GLU A 639 25.07 12.10 13.00
C GLU A 639 23.55 12.29 13.13
N GLY A 640 22.92 12.80 12.07
CA GLY A 640 21.48 13.01 12.02
C GLY A 640 20.70 11.70 12.04
N ASN A 641 19.44 11.75 12.46
CA ASN A 641 18.52 10.60 12.42
C ASN A 641 17.17 11.02 11.83
N GLU A 642 16.24 10.07 11.70
CA GLU A 642 14.94 10.32 11.06
C GLU A 642 14.04 11.30 11.82
N LEU A 643 14.32 11.56 13.11
CA LEU A 643 13.53 12.47 13.96
C LEU A 643 14.18 13.85 14.10
N ILE A 644 15.52 13.91 14.08
CA ILE A 644 16.28 15.13 14.28
C ILE A 644 17.35 15.24 13.20
N ARG A 645 17.18 16.20 12.30
CA ARG A 645 18.07 16.50 11.17
C ARG A 645 18.23 18.01 11.02
N GLY A 646 19.15 18.41 10.16
CA GLY A 646 19.36 19.79 9.78
C GLY A 646 20.13 20.59 10.83
N ILE A 647 19.81 21.85 10.96
CA ILE A 647 20.51 22.82 11.77
C ILE A 647 19.75 23.01 13.09
N LEU A 648 20.38 22.64 14.22
CA LEU A 648 19.82 22.90 15.55
C LEU A 648 20.39 24.21 16.09
N VAL A 649 19.50 25.11 16.48
CA VAL A 649 19.80 26.45 17.00
C VAL A 649 19.03 26.67 18.29
N ASP A 650 19.48 27.56 19.17
CA ASP A 650 18.72 27.90 20.37
C ASP A 650 17.38 28.55 20.01
N SER A 651 16.31 28.05 20.60
CA SER A 651 14.95 28.58 20.35
C SER A 651 14.82 30.08 20.63
N ARG A 652 15.63 30.61 21.59
CA ARG A 652 15.67 32.03 21.89
C ARG A 652 16.23 32.88 20.74
N THR A 653 17.07 32.32 19.89
CA THR A 653 17.62 32.97 18.70
C THR A 653 16.58 33.10 17.59
N VAL A 654 15.75 32.06 17.36
CA VAL A 654 14.82 32.03 16.22
C VAL A 654 13.42 32.54 16.54
N THR A 655 12.96 32.38 17.79
CA THR A 655 11.61 32.82 18.20
C THR A 655 11.29 34.30 17.89
N PRO A 656 12.22 35.27 18.06
CA PRO A 656 11.95 36.66 17.73
C PRO A 656 11.69 36.98 16.25
N HIS A 657 12.00 36.01 15.37
CA HIS A 657 11.83 36.11 13.91
C HIS A 657 10.54 35.41 13.41
N MET A 658 9.69 34.93 14.30
CA MET A 658 8.41 34.28 13.99
C MET A 658 7.24 35.20 14.40
N ASP A 659 6.29 35.35 13.50
CA ASP A 659 5.06 36.14 13.81
C ASP A 659 4.15 35.34 14.77
N ASP A 660 4.03 34.03 14.56
CA ASP A 660 3.28 33.08 15.42
C ASP A 660 4.16 31.87 15.73
N PRO A 661 4.91 31.92 16.84
CA PRO A 661 5.82 30.81 17.19
C PRO A 661 5.05 29.57 17.60
N GLY A 662 5.32 28.47 16.91
CA GLY A 662 4.75 27.16 17.18
C GLY A 662 5.84 26.09 17.36
N ASP A 663 5.54 25.06 18.11
CA ASP A 663 6.43 23.92 18.33
C ASP A 663 5.92 22.67 17.58
N MET A 664 6.69 22.10 16.70
CA MET A 664 6.32 20.84 16.04
C MET A 664 6.10 19.72 17.05
N GLN A 665 7.00 19.67 18.04
CA GLN A 665 6.96 18.72 19.14
C GLN A 665 7.63 19.33 20.36
N VAL A 666 7.31 18.78 21.54
CA VAL A 666 8.04 19.04 22.78
C VAL A 666 8.57 17.70 23.32
N LEU A 667 9.88 17.60 23.47
CA LEU A 667 10.55 16.46 24.11
C LEU A 667 10.50 16.67 25.63
N VAL A 668 10.13 15.62 26.38
CA VAL A 668 9.94 15.71 27.84
C VAL A 668 10.71 14.60 28.54
N LYS A 669 11.51 14.98 29.55
CA LYS A 669 12.16 14.08 30.50
C LYS A 669 11.44 14.16 31.85
N THR A 670 11.23 13.05 32.49
CA THR A 670 10.56 12.96 33.78
C THR A 670 11.45 12.28 34.82
N ALA A 671 11.24 12.58 36.09
CA ALA A 671 12.06 12.04 37.17
C ALA A 671 11.95 10.50 37.28
N ASP A 672 10.74 9.97 37.13
CA ASP A 672 10.43 8.55 37.30
C ASP A 672 10.37 7.76 35.99
N GLY A 673 10.70 8.40 34.84
CA GLY A 673 10.60 7.79 33.52
C GLY A 673 9.17 7.66 32.99
N ALA A 674 9.01 6.91 31.89
CA ALA A 674 7.72 6.73 31.25
C ALA A 674 6.83 5.73 32.00
N SER A 675 5.66 6.16 32.46
CA SER A 675 4.62 5.33 33.07
C SER A 675 3.21 5.83 32.71
N GLY A 676 2.20 4.96 32.78
CA GLY A 676 0.81 5.38 32.56
C GLY A 676 0.36 6.48 33.52
N ALA A 677 0.77 6.40 34.79
CA ALA A 677 0.42 7.41 35.79
C ALA A 677 1.05 8.78 35.49
N THR A 678 2.32 8.81 35.05
CA THR A 678 2.99 10.04 34.63
C THR A 678 2.34 10.62 33.39
N LYS A 679 2.01 9.79 32.40
CA LYS A 679 1.27 10.19 31.19
C LYS A 679 -0.05 10.88 31.54
N ASP A 680 -0.87 10.27 32.41
CA ASP A 680 -2.15 10.84 32.86
C ASP A 680 -2.00 12.20 33.55
N LYS A 681 -0.92 12.40 34.31
CA LYS A 681 -0.63 13.69 34.95
C LYS A 681 -0.24 14.75 33.91
N LEU A 682 0.60 14.41 32.93
CA LEU A 682 0.96 15.31 31.85
C LEU A 682 -0.26 15.70 30.99
N GLU A 683 -1.11 14.74 30.65
CA GLU A 683 -2.37 14.97 29.93
C GLU A 683 -3.31 15.91 30.71
N LYS A 684 -3.43 15.70 32.04
CA LYS A 684 -4.22 16.57 32.91
C LYS A 684 -3.63 17.99 33.00
N ALA A 685 -2.30 18.14 33.09
CA ALA A 685 -1.65 19.43 33.08
C ALA A 685 -1.91 20.21 31.77
N LEU A 686 -2.08 19.49 30.67
CA LEU A 686 -2.45 20.06 29.38
C LEU A 686 -3.98 20.21 29.20
N GLY A 687 -4.76 20.06 30.28
CA GLY A 687 -6.23 20.20 30.27
C GLY A 687 -6.95 19.02 29.63
N SER A 688 -6.33 17.84 29.53
CA SER A 688 -6.84 16.67 28.83
C SER A 688 -7.30 17.02 27.41
N ASN A 689 -6.45 17.74 26.69
CA ASN A 689 -6.76 18.28 25.37
C ASN A 689 -6.75 17.14 24.32
N PRO A 690 -7.87 16.86 23.61
CA PRO A 690 -7.96 15.79 22.65
C PRO A 690 -7.06 15.99 21.41
N ALA A 691 -6.65 17.24 21.15
CA ALA A 691 -5.76 17.59 20.06
C ALA A 691 -4.28 17.29 20.36
N ILE A 692 -3.92 17.13 21.64
CA ILE A 692 -2.53 16.94 22.06
C ILE A 692 -2.32 15.47 22.39
N LYS A 693 -1.31 14.88 21.79
CA LYS A 693 -0.84 13.52 22.08
C LYS A 693 0.37 13.59 22.99
N VAL A 694 0.29 12.91 24.13
CA VAL A 694 1.45 12.62 24.99
C VAL A 694 1.84 11.16 24.75
N GLN A 695 2.94 10.94 24.04
CA GLN A 695 3.37 9.62 23.60
C GLN A 695 4.68 9.22 24.24
N SER A 696 4.73 8.05 24.85
CA SER A 696 6.00 7.40 25.19
C SER A 696 6.69 6.89 23.92
N LYS A 697 7.97 6.52 24.03
CA LYS A 697 8.69 5.87 22.92
C LYS A 697 7.93 4.64 22.39
N GLN A 698 7.34 3.86 23.29
CA GLN A 698 6.56 2.68 22.92
C GLN A 698 5.27 3.07 22.18
N ASP A 699 4.54 4.09 22.66
CA ASP A 699 3.35 4.59 22.00
C ASP A 699 3.64 5.07 20.57
N LEU A 700 4.76 5.77 20.39
CA LEU A 700 5.21 6.26 19.07
C LEU A 700 5.50 5.09 18.12
N SER A 701 6.27 4.10 18.61
CA SER A 701 6.56 2.88 17.84
C SER A 701 5.28 2.12 17.49
N ASP A 702 4.36 1.94 18.45
CA ASP A 702 3.12 1.21 18.26
C ASP A 702 2.18 1.90 17.26
N ASP A 703 2.12 3.24 17.25
CA ASP A 703 1.26 3.98 16.31
C ASP A 703 1.79 3.87 14.88
N ILE A 704 3.09 3.98 14.67
CA ILE A 704 3.70 3.74 13.36
C ILE A 704 3.49 2.27 12.95
N ALA A 705 3.69 1.33 13.87
CA ALA A 705 3.50 -0.09 13.63
C ALA A 705 2.06 -0.45 13.25
N LYS A 706 1.05 0.18 13.85
CA LYS A 706 -0.37 -0.03 13.51
C LYS A 706 -0.66 0.33 12.06
N MET A 707 -0.12 1.45 11.56
CA MET A 707 -0.29 1.87 10.17
C MET A 707 0.28 0.83 9.19
N PHE A 708 1.51 0.36 9.47
CA PHE A 708 2.13 -0.70 8.66
C PHE A 708 1.42 -2.04 8.79
N THR A 709 0.93 -2.39 9.98
CA THR A 709 0.18 -3.64 10.21
C THR A 709 -1.13 -3.66 9.42
N LEU A 710 -1.83 -2.53 9.34
CA LEU A 710 -3.03 -2.41 8.50
C LEU A 710 -2.72 -2.69 7.04
N MET A 711 -1.69 -2.03 6.50
CA MET A 711 -1.24 -2.24 5.12
C MET A 711 -0.82 -3.69 4.87
N LEU A 712 -0.07 -4.29 5.80
CA LEU A 712 0.35 -5.69 5.71
C LEU A 712 -0.81 -6.66 5.75
N ASN A 713 -1.82 -6.44 6.60
CA ASN A 713 -3.00 -7.29 6.68
C ASN A 713 -3.80 -7.25 5.37
N MET A 714 -3.91 -6.10 4.72
CA MET A 714 -4.49 -6.00 3.38
C MET A 714 -3.68 -6.82 2.36
N LEU A 715 -2.36 -6.70 2.38
CA LEU A 715 -1.48 -7.47 1.49
C LEU A 715 -1.54 -8.97 1.77
N TYR A 716 -1.61 -9.40 3.04
CA TYR A 716 -1.82 -10.81 3.38
C TYR A 716 -3.17 -11.34 2.90
N GLY A 717 -4.23 -10.53 2.95
CA GLY A 717 -5.52 -10.87 2.37
C GLY A 717 -5.43 -11.14 0.86
N LEU A 718 -4.72 -10.28 0.13
CA LEU A 718 -4.48 -10.45 -1.31
C LEU A 718 -3.60 -11.68 -1.62
N LEU A 719 -2.57 -11.91 -0.81
CA LEU A 719 -1.69 -13.06 -0.95
C LEU A 719 -2.39 -14.38 -0.65
N ALA A 720 -3.38 -14.40 0.25
CA ALA A 720 -4.21 -15.58 0.50
C ALA A 720 -4.90 -16.05 -0.79
N MET A 721 -5.35 -15.14 -1.65
CA MET A 721 -5.89 -15.49 -2.97
C MET A 721 -4.85 -16.16 -3.87
N ALA A 722 -3.62 -15.66 -3.89
CA ALA A 722 -2.53 -16.28 -4.65
C ALA A 722 -2.21 -17.71 -4.16
N VAL A 723 -2.28 -17.94 -2.84
CA VAL A 723 -2.14 -19.28 -2.24
C VAL A 723 -3.30 -20.18 -2.65
N ILE A 724 -4.54 -19.71 -2.67
CA ILE A 724 -5.70 -20.47 -3.14
C ILE A 724 -5.50 -20.92 -4.59
N VAL A 725 -5.03 -20.02 -5.47
CA VAL A 725 -4.69 -20.35 -6.85
C VAL A 725 -3.60 -21.43 -6.92
N ALA A 726 -2.55 -21.30 -6.09
CA ALA A 726 -1.48 -22.30 -6.01
C ALA A 726 -2.00 -23.66 -5.54
N VAL A 727 -2.87 -23.71 -4.52
CA VAL A 727 -3.51 -24.94 -4.01
C VAL A 727 -4.31 -25.63 -5.12
N LEU A 728 -5.12 -24.88 -5.87
CA LEU A 728 -5.87 -25.41 -7.01
C LEU A 728 -4.94 -25.96 -8.10
N GLY A 729 -3.82 -25.29 -8.35
CA GLY A 729 -2.78 -25.77 -9.26
C GLY A 729 -2.18 -27.11 -8.82
N VAL A 730 -1.88 -27.25 -7.53
CA VAL A 730 -1.38 -28.50 -6.94
C VAL A 730 -2.44 -29.61 -7.05
N ILE A 731 -3.70 -29.34 -6.69
CA ILE A 731 -4.81 -30.30 -6.79
C ILE A 731 -4.96 -30.79 -8.24
N ASN A 732 -4.98 -29.87 -9.21
CA ASN A 732 -5.11 -30.18 -10.62
C ASN A 732 -3.98 -31.07 -11.12
N THR A 733 -2.73 -30.71 -10.80
CA THR A 733 -1.55 -31.47 -11.24
C THR A 733 -1.49 -32.86 -10.61
N LEU A 734 -1.86 -33.00 -9.33
CA LEU A 734 -1.90 -34.29 -8.64
C LEU A 734 -3.04 -35.18 -9.15
N ALA A 735 -4.22 -34.62 -9.39
CA ALA A 735 -5.35 -35.36 -9.95
C ALA A 735 -5.00 -35.99 -11.29
N MET A 736 -4.29 -35.23 -12.13
CA MET A 736 -3.84 -35.69 -13.42
C MET A 736 -2.71 -36.71 -13.32
N SER A 737 -1.78 -36.50 -12.38
CA SER A 737 -0.71 -37.49 -12.08
C SER A 737 -1.29 -38.87 -11.75
N VAL A 738 -2.33 -38.91 -10.93
CA VAL A 738 -3.04 -40.15 -10.57
C VAL A 738 -3.70 -40.78 -11.80
N PHE A 739 -4.29 -39.98 -12.66
CA PHE A 739 -4.93 -40.49 -13.88
C PHE A 739 -3.92 -41.07 -14.88
N GLU A 740 -2.81 -40.38 -15.15
CA GLU A 740 -1.74 -40.87 -16.05
C GLU A 740 -1.13 -42.20 -15.57
N ARG A 741 -1.06 -42.40 -14.26
CA ARG A 741 -0.44 -43.57 -13.62
C ARG A 741 -1.47 -44.58 -13.14
N SER A 742 -2.68 -44.53 -13.70
CA SER A 742 -3.76 -45.46 -13.29
C SER A 742 -3.37 -46.95 -13.49
N GLN A 743 -2.65 -47.25 -14.57
CA GLN A 743 -2.12 -48.61 -14.81
C GLN A 743 -1.03 -49.00 -13.81
N GLU A 744 -0.06 -48.12 -13.53
CA GLU A 744 0.97 -48.37 -12.51
C GLU A 744 0.35 -48.59 -11.12
N ILE A 745 -0.64 -47.74 -10.75
CA ILE A 745 -1.36 -47.87 -9.49
C ILE A 745 -2.18 -49.15 -9.44
N GLY A 746 -2.80 -49.57 -10.57
CA GLY A 746 -3.51 -50.83 -10.73
C GLY A 746 -2.60 -52.01 -10.52
N MET A 747 -1.41 -52.00 -11.12
CA MET A 747 -0.39 -53.07 -10.93
C MET A 747 0.12 -53.09 -9.48
N LEU A 748 0.43 -51.98 -8.85
CA LEU A 748 0.83 -51.95 -7.45
C LEU A 748 -0.22 -52.53 -6.53
N ARG A 749 -1.49 -52.33 -6.82
CA ARG A 749 -2.60 -52.97 -6.09
C ARG A 749 -2.68 -54.48 -6.35
N ALA A 750 -2.43 -54.91 -7.58
CA ALA A 750 -2.41 -56.33 -7.92
C ALA A 750 -1.26 -57.11 -7.24
N ILE A 751 -0.12 -56.45 -7.02
CA ILE A 751 1.04 -57.01 -6.29
C ILE A 751 0.88 -56.91 -4.75
N GLY A 752 -0.26 -56.39 -4.24
CA GLY A 752 -0.61 -56.42 -2.82
C GLY A 752 -0.50 -55.07 -2.07
N LEU A 753 -0.25 -53.92 -2.73
CA LEU A 753 -0.31 -52.63 -2.04
C LEU A 753 -1.78 -52.27 -1.69
N ASP A 754 -2.05 -52.15 -0.42
CA ASP A 754 -3.39 -51.85 0.09
C ASP A 754 -3.88 -50.39 -0.25
N ARG A 755 -5.16 -50.16 -0.12
CA ARG A 755 -5.75 -48.84 -0.35
C ARG A 755 -5.19 -47.75 0.56
N LYS A 756 -4.78 -48.12 1.80
CA LYS A 756 -4.19 -47.15 2.76
C LYS A 756 -2.77 -46.80 2.29
N GLY A 757 -1.98 -47.78 1.79
CA GLY A 757 -0.65 -47.54 1.25
C GLY A 757 -0.64 -46.67 0.04
N ILE A 758 -1.61 -46.78 -0.89
CA ILE A 758 -1.74 -45.87 -2.05
C ILE A 758 -2.09 -44.43 -1.59
N LYS A 759 -3.05 -44.29 -0.68
CA LYS A 759 -3.38 -42.96 -0.13
C LYS A 759 -2.15 -42.34 0.52
N ARG A 760 -1.41 -43.09 1.32
CA ARG A 760 -0.18 -42.61 1.99
C ARG A 760 0.89 -42.21 0.97
N MET A 761 1.11 -43.02 -0.08
CA MET A 761 2.07 -42.77 -1.15
C MET A 761 1.77 -41.41 -1.85
N VAL A 762 0.53 -41.22 -2.29
CA VAL A 762 0.12 -39.98 -2.99
C VAL A 762 0.22 -38.75 -2.07
N ARG A 763 -0.16 -38.88 -0.79
CA ARG A 763 -0.02 -37.80 0.19
C ARG A 763 1.43 -37.43 0.46
N LEU A 764 2.31 -38.44 0.62
CA LEU A 764 3.73 -38.21 0.82
C LEU A 764 4.40 -37.61 -0.42
N GLU A 765 4.01 -38.05 -1.63
CA GLU A 765 4.46 -37.41 -2.88
C GLU A 765 4.12 -35.94 -2.93
N SER A 766 2.86 -35.58 -2.60
CA SER A 766 2.41 -34.19 -2.54
C SER A 766 3.11 -33.37 -1.46
N LEU A 767 3.28 -33.94 -0.27
CA LEU A 767 3.98 -33.29 0.84
C LEU A 767 5.43 -32.93 0.46
N VAL A 768 6.15 -33.86 -0.16
CA VAL A 768 7.52 -33.61 -0.62
C VAL A 768 7.59 -32.51 -1.66
N ILE A 769 6.66 -32.52 -2.63
CA ILE A 769 6.60 -31.49 -3.67
C ILE A 769 6.28 -30.12 -3.08
N SER A 770 5.34 -30.05 -2.13
CA SER A 770 4.94 -28.79 -1.48
C SER A 770 6.03 -28.25 -0.57
N LEU A 771 6.69 -29.09 0.21
CA LEU A 771 7.85 -28.69 1.03
C LEU A 771 9.02 -28.22 0.16
N PHE A 772 9.27 -28.88 -0.96
CA PHE A 772 10.27 -28.44 -1.94
C PHE A 772 9.95 -27.03 -2.46
N GLY A 773 8.71 -26.80 -2.90
CA GLY A 773 8.24 -25.48 -3.31
C GLY A 773 8.31 -24.46 -2.17
N GLY A 774 7.99 -24.88 -0.94
CA GLY A 774 8.06 -24.06 0.26
C GLY A 774 9.47 -23.59 0.59
N VAL A 775 10.44 -24.50 0.61
CA VAL A 775 11.85 -24.17 0.89
C VAL A 775 12.41 -23.22 -0.17
N LEU A 776 12.15 -23.48 -1.45
CA LEU A 776 12.58 -22.57 -2.52
C LEU A 776 11.90 -21.20 -2.42
N GLY A 777 10.59 -21.19 -2.11
CA GLY A 777 9.83 -19.95 -1.96
C GLY A 777 10.32 -19.11 -0.80
N ILE A 778 10.56 -19.73 0.35
CA ILE A 778 11.12 -19.04 1.53
C ILE A 778 12.52 -18.50 1.21
N GLY A 779 13.40 -19.29 0.59
CA GLY A 779 14.73 -18.84 0.23
C GLY A 779 14.74 -17.63 -0.72
N LEU A 780 13.92 -17.66 -1.77
CA LEU A 780 13.77 -16.53 -2.68
C LEU A 780 13.12 -15.33 -1.99
N GLY A 781 12.13 -15.57 -1.11
CA GLY A 781 11.46 -14.51 -0.36
C GLY A 781 12.41 -13.80 0.59
N VAL A 782 13.28 -14.54 1.30
CA VAL A 782 14.34 -13.95 2.14
C VAL A 782 15.27 -13.10 1.30
N PHE A 783 15.71 -13.61 0.14
CA PHE A 783 16.59 -12.86 -0.76
C PHE A 783 15.95 -11.56 -1.25
N PHE A 784 14.69 -11.59 -1.68
CA PHE A 784 13.99 -10.38 -2.12
C PHE A 784 13.68 -9.44 -0.97
N GLY A 785 13.31 -9.98 0.21
CA GLY A 785 13.08 -9.17 1.40
C GLY A 785 14.34 -8.45 1.86
N TRP A 786 15.49 -9.14 1.81
CA TRP A 786 16.80 -8.53 2.06
C TRP A 786 17.12 -7.44 1.02
N ALA A 787 17.03 -7.75 -0.26
CA ALA A 787 17.39 -6.80 -1.32
C ALA A 787 16.49 -5.54 -1.33
N ALA A 788 15.18 -5.71 -1.11
CA ALA A 788 14.26 -4.59 -0.96
C ALA A 788 14.56 -3.76 0.30
N GLY A 789 14.98 -4.43 1.37
CA GLY A 789 15.41 -3.79 2.60
C GLY A 789 16.70 -2.98 2.44
N GLU A 790 17.70 -3.47 1.74
CA GLU A 790 18.92 -2.70 1.42
C GLU A 790 18.58 -1.41 0.64
N LEU A 791 17.66 -1.50 -0.33
CA LEU A 791 17.21 -0.33 -1.08
C LEU A 791 16.47 0.70 -0.18
N LEU A 792 15.76 0.25 0.86
CA LEU A 792 15.18 1.12 1.89
C LEU A 792 16.25 1.65 2.84
N GLY A 793 17.25 0.85 3.17
CA GLY A 793 18.37 1.18 4.05
C GLY A 793 19.18 2.38 3.57
N THR A 794 19.24 2.65 2.25
CA THR A 794 19.85 3.87 1.71
C THR A 794 19.17 5.16 2.18
N LYS A 795 17.92 5.07 2.65
CA LYS A 795 17.12 6.20 3.15
C LYS A 795 16.89 6.17 4.67
N MET A 796 17.21 5.06 5.34
CA MET A 796 16.96 4.84 6.76
C MET A 796 18.24 4.34 7.45
N ALA A 797 18.95 5.21 8.16
CA ALA A 797 20.19 4.87 8.85
C ALA A 797 20.01 3.76 9.92
N THR A 798 18.78 3.62 10.46
CA THR A 798 18.45 2.60 11.47
C THR A 798 18.04 1.26 10.89
N TYR A 799 18.09 1.07 9.54
CA TYR A 799 17.65 -0.17 8.92
C TYR A 799 18.44 -1.38 9.44
N GLU A 800 17.71 -2.41 9.88
CA GLU A 800 18.28 -3.68 10.36
C GLU A 800 17.49 -4.86 9.78
N LEU A 801 18.18 -5.76 9.10
CA LEU A 801 17.58 -6.97 8.56
C LEU A 801 17.14 -7.91 9.69
N VAL A 802 15.85 -8.23 9.73
CA VAL A 802 15.29 -9.19 10.68
C VAL A 802 14.68 -10.37 9.93
N LEU A 803 15.13 -11.57 10.27
CA LEU A 803 14.55 -12.80 9.77
C LEU A 803 13.50 -13.34 10.76
N PRO A 804 12.20 -13.31 10.41
CA PRO A 804 11.14 -13.76 11.30
C PRO A 804 11.01 -15.29 11.27
N TRP A 805 11.95 -16.01 11.91
CA TRP A 805 12.06 -17.46 11.89
C TRP A 805 10.77 -18.19 12.28
N ALA A 806 10.04 -17.69 13.27
CA ALA A 806 8.77 -18.27 13.69
C ALA A 806 7.72 -18.23 12.57
N ARG A 807 7.58 -17.09 11.87
CA ARG A 807 6.65 -16.95 10.73
C ARG A 807 7.08 -17.80 9.54
N MET A 808 8.39 -17.90 9.28
CA MET A 808 8.94 -18.79 8.23
C MET A 808 8.64 -20.25 8.54
N GLY A 809 8.73 -20.68 9.81
CA GLY A 809 8.30 -22.01 10.27
C GLY A 809 6.80 -22.24 10.01
N VAL A 810 5.95 -21.26 10.31
CA VAL A 810 4.51 -21.31 10.00
C VAL A 810 4.28 -21.45 8.49
N PHE A 811 5.00 -20.73 7.65
CA PHE A 811 4.88 -20.86 6.18
C PHE A 811 5.28 -22.24 5.68
N LEU A 812 6.31 -22.84 6.25
CA LEU A 812 6.69 -24.21 5.92
C LEU A 812 5.63 -25.22 6.36
N LEU A 813 5.02 -25.03 7.53
CA LEU A 813 3.89 -25.83 8.00
C LEU A 813 2.66 -25.66 7.11
N LEU A 814 2.38 -24.44 6.67
CA LEU A 814 1.31 -24.17 5.70
C LEU A 814 1.59 -24.86 4.37
N ALA A 815 2.82 -24.83 3.86
CA ALA A 815 3.21 -25.56 2.66
C ALA A 815 2.96 -27.07 2.82
N ALA A 816 3.31 -27.64 3.96
CA ALA A 816 3.04 -29.03 4.29
C ALA A 816 1.53 -29.32 4.35
N ALA A 817 0.76 -28.48 5.03
CA ALA A 817 -0.69 -28.59 5.13
C ALA A 817 -1.36 -28.52 3.74
N VAL A 818 -0.98 -27.55 2.92
CA VAL A 818 -1.43 -27.42 1.52
C VAL A 818 -1.13 -28.69 0.73
N GLY A 819 0.08 -29.24 0.86
CA GLY A 819 0.44 -30.49 0.21
C GLY A 819 -0.44 -31.66 0.60
N VAL A 820 -0.73 -31.82 1.89
CA VAL A 820 -1.61 -32.89 2.39
C VAL A 820 -3.04 -32.67 1.95
N LEU A 821 -3.58 -31.45 2.10
CA LEU A 821 -4.98 -31.13 1.76
C LEU A 821 -5.23 -31.29 0.25
N ALA A 822 -4.33 -30.77 -0.59
CA ALA A 822 -4.41 -30.90 -2.05
C ALA A 822 -4.42 -32.35 -2.51
N ALA A 823 -3.74 -33.25 -1.78
CA ALA A 823 -3.69 -34.66 -2.09
C ALA A 823 -4.92 -35.44 -1.64
N LEU A 824 -5.81 -34.92 -0.79
CA LEU A 824 -6.91 -35.70 -0.19
C LEU A 824 -7.85 -36.29 -1.25
N TRP A 825 -8.30 -35.47 -2.19
CA TRP A 825 -9.20 -35.93 -3.25
C TRP A 825 -8.49 -36.79 -4.30
N PRO A 826 -7.31 -36.46 -4.86
CA PRO A 826 -6.59 -37.34 -5.76
C PRO A 826 -6.22 -38.69 -5.13
N ALA A 827 -5.79 -38.71 -3.87
CA ALA A 827 -5.44 -39.96 -3.16
C ALA A 827 -6.65 -40.85 -2.93
N ARG A 828 -7.82 -40.29 -2.61
CA ARG A 828 -9.09 -41.04 -2.50
C ARG A 828 -9.47 -41.67 -3.85
N ARG A 829 -9.31 -40.91 -4.93
CA ARG A 829 -9.62 -41.36 -6.28
C ARG A 829 -8.66 -42.45 -6.73
N ALA A 830 -7.35 -42.31 -6.49
CA ALA A 830 -6.33 -43.33 -6.77
C ALA A 830 -6.64 -44.65 -6.06
N ALA A 831 -7.02 -44.64 -4.79
CA ALA A 831 -7.32 -45.79 -4.01
C ALA A 831 -8.63 -46.53 -4.42
N ARG A 832 -9.53 -45.86 -5.15
CA ARG A 832 -10.80 -46.42 -5.63
C ARG A 832 -10.74 -46.97 -7.07
N LEU A 833 -9.60 -46.82 -7.78
CA LEU A 833 -9.44 -47.34 -9.13
C LEU A 833 -9.71 -48.84 -9.17
N ASN A 834 -10.51 -49.29 -10.15
CA ASN A 834 -10.76 -50.73 -10.34
C ASN A 834 -9.55 -51.39 -11.02
N MET A 835 -9.00 -52.45 -10.39
CA MET A 835 -7.81 -53.16 -10.88
C MET A 835 -8.01 -53.75 -12.28
N LEU A 836 -9.19 -54.36 -12.53
CA LEU A 836 -9.49 -55.06 -13.79
C LEU A 836 -9.62 -54.06 -14.96
N THR A 837 -10.25 -52.90 -14.73
CA THR A 837 -10.37 -51.86 -15.77
C THR A 837 -9.05 -51.12 -16.01
N ALA A 838 -8.21 -50.95 -14.96
CA ALA A 838 -6.92 -50.30 -15.10
C ALA A 838 -5.88 -51.13 -15.89
N ILE A 839 -6.00 -52.44 -15.86
CA ILE A 839 -5.11 -53.38 -16.58
C ILE A 839 -5.65 -53.68 -18.00
N LYS A 840 -6.97 -53.65 -18.24
CA LYS A 840 -7.61 -53.91 -19.53
C LYS A 840 -7.63 -52.73 -20.52
N SER A 841 -7.22 -51.53 -20.13
CA SER A 841 -7.20 -50.37 -21.05
C SER A 841 -5.95 -50.41 -21.93
N GLU A 842 -5.96 -51.29 -22.95
CA GLU A 842 -5.09 -51.20 -24.14
C GLU A 842 -5.67 -50.16 -25.13
#